data_0d5e9fe68f15b6a03b1ecdad6e61d75a
#
_entry.id   0d5e9fe68f15b6a03b1ecdad6e61d75a
#
_cell.length_a   1.000
_cell.length_b   1.000
_cell.length_c   1.000
_cell.angle_alpha   90.00
_cell.angle_beta   90.00
_cell.angle_gamma   90.00
#
_symmetry.space_group_name_H-M   'P 1'
#
loop_
_entity.id
_entity.type
_entity.pdbx_description
1 polymer ?
#
loop_
_entity_poly.entity_id
_entity_poly.type
_entity_poly.pdbx_seq_one_letter_code
_entity_poly.pdbx_strand_id
1 'polypeptide(L)'
;LATTDTLNDVALDYHALNAMLNLYDADGRIQFDKDQQAARQFVIQHVQPNTQYFASIAERLRYLVAEGYYEASVLNQYDFNFVCGLHDEADAWGFAFKTFLGAWKYYTSYTLKSFDGKRYLETFEQRACMVALTLAQGDETLARSVLEAILSGRFQPATPTFLNSGKQQRGELVSCFLLRIEDNMESIGRAVNSALQLSKRGGGVAFLLSNLRESGAPIKRIENQSSGVIPVMKMLEDAFSYANQLGARQGAGAVWLNAHHPDILRFLDTKRENADEKIRIKTLSLGVVIPDITFQLAKENQPMALFSPYDVERIYGQAFGDISISEKYAEMLADDRIRKTYIQPRDFFQTLAEIQFESGYPYIMYEDSVNRDNPIAGRINMSNLCSEILQVNSASEFNEDLSYRRMGKDISCNLGSLNIAHAMDSGDLAHTVETAIRALTAVSDMSDIGSVPSVAEGNRRSHAIGLGQMNLHGYLAREGIAYGSPEALDFTNLYFYCVTYYALRASNQLAKERQQTFDGFSASTYATGAYFDKYLQSDWQPRTARIAALFADAGISLPCHNDWLALRESVMASGLYNQNLQAIPPTGSISYINHATSSIHPIVSRIEIRKEGKTGRVYYPAPFMTNDNLELYQDAYQIGPEAIIDTYAEATRHVDQGLSLTLFFRDDVTTRDINKAQIYAWKKGIKTLYYIRLRQMALQGTEIQGCVSCAL
;
A
#
# COMPACT_ATOMS: atom_id res chain seq x y z
N LEU A 1 -4.23 15.01 64.96
CA LEU A 1 -3.57 15.84 63.91
C LEU A 1 -3.55 15.05 62.62
N ALA A 2 -4.63 15.18 61.90
CA ALA A 2 -4.73 14.72 60.52
C ALA A 2 -4.11 15.84 59.67
N THR A 3 -2.99 15.55 59.04
CA THR A 3 -2.43 16.38 57.99
C THR A 3 -2.94 15.88 56.65
N THR A 4 -3.83 16.61 56.15
CA THR A 4 -4.19 16.91 54.76
C THR A 4 -3.06 16.68 53.76
N ASP A 5 -3.09 15.55 53.09
CA ASP A 5 -2.49 15.36 51.79
C ASP A 5 -3.58 15.33 50.71
N THR A 6 -4.28 16.45 50.61
CA THR A 6 -5.13 16.77 49.45
C THR A 6 -4.55 18.00 48.78
N LEU A 7 -3.35 17.85 48.22
CA LEU A 7 -2.77 18.88 47.36
C LEU A 7 -2.42 18.27 46.03
N ASN A 8 -3.29 18.62 45.04
CA ASN A 8 -3.01 18.70 43.64
C ASN A 8 -2.77 17.37 42.91
N ASP A 9 -3.83 16.60 42.73
CA ASP A 9 -4.02 15.90 41.47
C ASP A 9 -4.46 16.92 40.39
N VAL A 10 -3.57 17.88 40.08
CA VAL A 10 -3.66 18.60 38.83
C VAL A 10 -3.28 17.58 37.79
N ALA A 11 -4.26 17.04 37.07
CA ALA A 11 -4.04 16.12 35.97
C ALA A 11 -3.00 16.74 35.05
N LEU A 12 -1.86 16.08 34.86
CA LEU A 12 -0.80 16.54 33.97
C LEU A 12 -1.37 16.70 32.57
N ASP A 13 -0.92 17.71 31.87
CA ASP A 13 -1.23 17.90 30.46
C ASP A 13 -0.76 16.68 29.65
N TYR A 14 -1.57 16.26 28.69
CA TYR A 14 -1.26 15.08 27.87
C TYR A 14 0.05 15.20 27.08
N HIS A 15 0.47 16.41 26.71
CA HIS A 15 1.78 16.61 26.09
C HIS A 15 2.93 16.29 27.04
N ALA A 16 2.81 16.74 28.29
CA ALA A 16 3.80 16.47 29.33
C ALA A 16 3.87 14.99 29.65
N LEU A 17 2.72 14.32 29.76
CA LEU A 17 2.66 12.87 29.98
C LEU A 17 3.32 12.09 28.84
N ASN A 18 3.04 12.43 27.59
CA ASN A 18 3.65 11.76 26.44
C ASN A 18 5.17 11.98 26.40
N ALA A 19 5.64 13.21 26.70
CA ALA A 19 7.06 13.53 26.76
C ALA A 19 7.82 12.70 27.80
N MET A 20 7.17 12.27 28.86
CA MET A 20 7.77 11.42 29.92
C MET A 20 8.17 10.03 29.42
N LEU A 21 7.70 9.58 28.26
CA LEU A 21 8.17 8.34 27.65
C LEU A 21 9.67 8.34 27.38
N ASN A 22 10.24 9.50 27.10
CA ASN A 22 11.67 9.66 26.85
C ASN A 22 12.47 9.82 28.15
N LEU A 23 11.80 9.83 29.28
CA LEU A 23 12.43 9.89 30.59
C LEU A 23 12.39 8.53 31.27
N TYR A 24 13.52 8.15 31.88
CA TYR A 24 13.60 6.93 32.67
C TYR A 24 13.15 7.23 34.12
N ASP A 25 12.55 6.24 34.72
CA ASP A 25 12.31 6.31 36.17
C ASP A 25 13.61 6.19 36.99
N ALA A 26 13.50 6.18 38.30
CA ALA A 26 14.66 6.12 39.20
C ALA A 26 15.49 4.83 39.00
N ASP A 27 14.89 3.76 38.50
CA ASP A 27 15.53 2.47 38.24
C ASP A 27 16.05 2.35 36.77
N GLY A 28 15.94 3.42 36.00
CA GLY A 28 16.38 3.45 34.58
C GLY A 28 15.45 2.72 33.62
N ARG A 29 14.19 2.53 33.98
CA ARG A 29 13.16 1.86 33.16
C ARG A 29 12.32 2.89 32.41
N ILE A 30 11.92 2.55 31.16
CA ILE A 30 11.06 3.41 30.35
C ILE A 30 9.66 3.44 30.95
N GLN A 31 9.04 4.61 31.00
CA GLN A 31 7.71 4.83 31.60
C GLN A 31 6.58 4.68 30.58
N PHE A 32 6.34 3.46 30.07
CA PHE A 32 5.33 3.19 29.03
C PHE A 32 3.90 3.56 29.43
N ASP A 33 3.57 3.49 30.71
CA ASP A 33 2.25 3.85 31.27
C ASP A 33 1.88 5.32 31.00
N LYS A 34 2.86 6.19 30.82
CA LYS A 34 2.64 7.62 30.57
C LYS A 34 1.98 7.90 29.22
N ASP A 35 2.26 7.09 28.21
CA ASP A 35 1.60 7.24 26.91
C ASP A 35 0.10 6.91 27.00
N GLN A 36 -0.26 5.84 27.68
CA GLN A 36 -1.67 5.47 27.87
C GLN A 36 -2.42 6.52 28.71
N GLN A 37 -1.77 7.06 29.74
CA GLN A 37 -2.31 8.18 30.50
C GLN A 37 -2.50 9.43 29.64
N ALA A 38 -1.54 9.73 28.75
CA ALA A 38 -1.63 10.84 27.81
C ALA A 38 -2.83 10.68 26.86
N ALA A 39 -3.06 9.48 26.35
CA ALA A 39 -4.23 9.20 25.51
C ALA A 39 -5.54 9.49 26.23
N ARG A 40 -5.68 9.04 27.47
CA ARG A 40 -6.86 9.32 28.31
C ARG A 40 -7.05 10.81 28.59
N GLN A 41 -5.97 11.49 28.98
CA GLN A 41 -6.05 12.92 29.29
C GLN A 41 -6.36 13.77 28.05
N PHE A 42 -5.85 13.38 26.89
CA PHE A 42 -6.21 14.02 25.62
C PHE A 42 -7.72 13.95 25.37
N VAL A 43 -8.32 12.79 25.57
CA VAL A 43 -9.78 12.63 25.39
C VAL A 43 -10.54 13.51 26.40
N ILE A 44 -10.14 13.48 27.67
CA ILE A 44 -10.81 14.24 28.74
C ILE A 44 -10.62 15.75 28.58
N GLN A 45 -9.39 16.20 28.31
CA GLN A 45 -9.04 17.63 28.31
C GLN A 45 -9.36 18.32 27.00
N HIS A 46 -9.31 17.61 25.87
CA HIS A 46 -9.47 18.22 24.55
C HIS A 46 -10.68 17.71 23.78
N VAL A 47 -10.88 16.40 23.70
CA VAL A 47 -11.93 15.83 22.85
C VAL A 47 -13.32 16.07 23.44
N GLN A 48 -13.55 15.63 24.68
CA GLN A 48 -14.86 15.73 25.33
C GLN A 48 -15.40 17.17 25.42
N PRO A 49 -14.61 18.19 25.80
CA PRO A 49 -15.07 19.57 25.84
C PRO A 49 -15.46 20.14 24.47
N ASN A 50 -14.91 19.59 23.39
CA ASN A 50 -15.15 20.04 22.03
C ASN A 50 -16.08 19.09 21.25
N THR A 51 -16.72 18.14 21.90
CA THR A 51 -17.65 17.20 21.28
C THR A 51 -19.07 17.70 21.38
N GLN A 52 -19.83 17.58 20.29
CA GLN A 52 -21.26 17.81 20.28
C GLN A 52 -21.99 16.52 20.68
N TYR A 53 -22.77 16.61 21.77
CA TYR A 53 -23.52 15.48 22.28
C TYR A 53 -24.99 15.55 21.86
N PHE A 54 -25.63 14.38 21.82
CA PHE A 54 -27.03 14.21 21.45
C PHE A 54 -27.75 13.40 22.50
N ALA A 55 -29.08 13.60 22.62
CA ALA A 55 -29.89 12.90 23.62
C ALA A 55 -30.02 11.40 23.34
N SER A 56 -29.95 11.00 22.06
CA SER A 56 -30.02 9.60 21.65
C SER A 56 -29.27 9.37 20.33
N ILE A 57 -28.98 8.11 20.04
CA ILE A 57 -28.39 7.70 18.77
C ILE A 57 -29.31 8.08 17.60
N ALA A 58 -30.61 7.87 17.74
CA ALA A 58 -31.59 8.20 16.69
C ALA A 58 -31.58 9.71 16.38
N GLU A 59 -31.57 10.57 17.41
CA GLU A 59 -31.47 12.02 17.21
C GLU A 59 -30.17 12.43 16.53
N ARG A 60 -29.07 11.85 16.96
CA ARG A 60 -27.75 12.10 16.35
C ARG A 60 -27.76 11.78 14.86
N LEU A 61 -28.21 10.59 14.49
CA LEU A 61 -28.23 10.14 13.10
C LEU A 61 -29.14 11.01 12.22
N ARG A 62 -30.34 11.35 12.73
CA ARG A 62 -31.27 12.24 12.02
C ARG A 62 -30.69 13.63 11.83
N TYR A 63 -30.07 14.18 12.85
CA TYR A 63 -29.40 15.48 12.78
C TYR A 63 -28.27 15.46 11.73
N LEU A 64 -27.39 14.46 11.77
CA LEU A 64 -26.24 14.38 10.88
C LEU A 64 -26.65 14.18 9.42
N VAL A 65 -27.74 13.49 9.15
CA VAL A 65 -28.33 13.38 7.81
C VAL A 65 -28.96 14.70 7.37
N ALA A 66 -29.78 15.30 8.24
CA ALA A 66 -30.50 16.55 7.92
C ALA A 66 -29.56 17.72 7.66
N GLU A 67 -28.47 17.82 8.40
CA GLU A 67 -27.47 18.89 8.28
C GLU A 67 -26.38 18.61 7.22
N GLY A 68 -26.49 17.50 6.47
CA GLY A 68 -25.59 17.20 5.36
C GLY A 68 -24.23 16.62 5.75
N TYR A 69 -24.10 16.02 6.93
CA TYR A 69 -22.86 15.37 7.37
C TYR A 69 -22.76 13.91 6.93
N TYR A 70 -23.85 13.15 7.07
CA TYR A 70 -23.91 11.74 6.66
C TYR A 70 -24.69 11.56 5.36
N GLU A 71 -24.26 10.62 4.52
CA GLU A 71 -24.99 10.23 3.31
C GLU A 71 -26.26 9.45 3.68
N ALA A 72 -27.40 10.02 3.38
CA ALA A 72 -28.70 9.34 3.59
C ALA A 72 -28.78 8.01 2.84
N SER A 73 -28.22 7.94 1.65
CA SER A 73 -28.22 6.73 0.80
C SER A 73 -27.58 5.52 1.45
N VAL A 74 -26.58 5.72 2.31
CA VAL A 74 -25.94 4.63 3.05
C VAL A 74 -26.90 4.08 4.10
N LEU A 75 -27.51 4.96 4.90
CA LEU A 75 -28.41 4.54 5.99
C LEU A 75 -29.73 3.97 5.46
N ASN A 76 -30.21 4.47 4.33
CA ASN A 76 -31.48 4.04 3.73
C ASN A 76 -31.43 2.62 3.15
N GLN A 77 -30.28 2.00 3.05
CA GLN A 77 -30.14 0.59 2.67
C GLN A 77 -30.54 -0.38 3.78
N TYR A 78 -30.72 0.13 5.00
CA TYR A 78 -30.98 -0.66 6.19
C TYR A 78 -32.27 -0.22 6.88
N ASP A 79 -32.82 -1.13 7.69
CA ASP A 79 -33.82 -0.75 8.70
C ASP A 79 -33.17 0.21 9.71
N PHE A 80 -33.82 1.31 10.01
CA PHE A 80 -33.26 2.33 10.92
C PHE A 80 -33.01 1.78 12.33
N ASN A 81 -33.84 0.84 12.78
CA ASN A 81 -33.64 0.19 14.07
C ASN A 81 -32.38 -0.66 14.08
N PHE A 82 -32.05 -1.32 12.97
CA PHE A 82 -30.78 -2.03 12.83
C PHE A 82 -29.59 -1.07 12.94
N VAL A 83 -29.65 0.07 12.26
CA VAL A 83 -28.56 1.08 12.29
C VAL A 83 -28.37 1.58 13.72
N CYS A 84 -29.44 1.93 14.42
CA CYS A 84 -29.35 2.35 15.82
C CYS A 84 -28.82 1.24 16.74
N GLY A 85 -29.25 0.01 16.55
CA GLY A 85 -28.77 -1.15 17.27
C GLY A 85 -27.26 -1.42 17.07
N LEU A 86 -26.79 -1.25 15.84
CA LEU A 86 -25.37 -1.40 15.52
C LEU A 86 -24.53 -0.34 16.22
N HIS A 87 -25.00 0.90 16.28
CA HIS A 87 -24.34 1.97 17.02
C HIS A 87 -24.34 1.69 18.54
N ASP A 88 -25.42 1.13 19.09
CA ASP A 88 -25.47 0.69 20.49
C ASP A 88 -24.41 -0.39 20.77
N GLU A 89 -24.29 -1.39 19.90
CA GLU A 89 -23.28 -2.44 20.01
C GLU A 89 -21.86 -1.86 19.98
N ALA A 90 -21.61 -0.89 19.12
CA ALA A 90 -20.34 -0.22 19.01
C ALA A 90 -19.98 0.57 20.28
N ASP A 91 -20.93 1.36 20.77
CA ASP A 91 -20.72 2.16 22.01
C ASP A 91 -20.47 1.25 23.22
N ALA A 92 -21.13 0.09 23.27
CA ALA A 92 -20.96 -0.89 24.33
C ALA A 92 -19.63 -1.66 24.26
N TRP A 93 -18.90 -1.57 23.13
CA TRP A 93 -17.63 -2.28 22.95
C TRP A 93 -16.56 -1.84 23.95
N GLY A 94 -16.59 -0.57 24.35
CA GLY A 94 -15.61 -0.02 25.28
C GLY A 94 -14.24 0.22 24.63
N PHE A 95 -14.23 0.64 23.37
CA PHE A 95 -12.99 0.96 22.65
C PHE A 95 -12.21 2.07 23.36
N ALA A 96 -10.89 1.91 23.44
CA ALA A 96 -9.98 2.95 23.93
C ALA A 96 -8.69 2.93 23.11
N PHE A 97 -8.20 4.12 22.77
CA PHE A 97 -6.89 4.24 22.14
C PHE A 97 -5.80 3.84 23.11
N LYS A 98 -4.85 3.04 22.63
CA LYS A 98 -3.73 2.54 23.44
C LYS A 98 -2.56 3.50 23.49
N THR A 99 -2.50 4.46 22.58
CA THR A 99 -1.42 5.44 22.46
C THR A 99 -1.99 6.85 22.29
N PHE A 100 -1.23 7.85 22.73
CA PHE A 100 -1.57 9.24 22.47
C PHE A 100 -1.58 9.55 20.96
N LEU A 101 -0.56 9.09 20.23
CA LEU A 101 -0.47 9.33 18.79
C LEU A 101 -1.67 8.73 18.03
N GLY A 102 -2.12 7.54 18.41
CA GLY A 102 -3.30 6.92 17.81
C GLY A 102 -4.56 7.76 17.99
N ALA A 103 -4.81 8.23 19.22
CA ALA A 103 -5.92 9.13 19.51
C ALA A 103 -5.80 10.45 18.75
N TRP A 104 -4.62 11.05 18.78
CA TRP A 104 -4.34 12.31 18.10
C TRP A 104 -4.61 12.20 16.59
N LYS A 105 -4.06 11.19 15.93
CA LYS A 105 -4.28 10.99 14.50
C LYS A 105 -5.74 10.76 14.14
N TYR A 106 -6.44 9.96 14.94
CA TYR A 106 -7.86 9.76 14.68
C TYR A 106 -8.65 11.07 14.73
N TYR A 107 -8.52 11.83 15.80
CA TYR A 107 -9.29 13.07 15.98
C TYR A 107 -8.83 14.23 15.11
N THR A 108 -7.59 14.25 14.65
CA THR A 108 -7.11 15.29 13.73
C THR A 108 -7.37 14.96 12.26
N SER A 109 -7.38 13.69 11.87
CA SER A 109 -7.34 13.30 10.45
C SER A 109 -8.53 12.45 9.97
N TYR A 110 -9.27 11.78 10.85
CA TYR A 110 -10.29 10.81 10.42
C TYR A 110 -11.70 11.12 10.87
N THR A 111 -11.88 11.66 12.04
CA THR A 111 -13.20 11.88 12.63
C THR A 111 -14.02 12.89 11.84
N LEU A 112 -15.34 12.75 11.91
CA LEU A 112 -16.26 13.77 11.42
C LEU A 112 -16.22 14.98 12.35
N LYS A 113 -16.08 16.18 11.77
CA LYS A 113 -16.11 17.46 12.48
C LYS A 113 -17.22 18.33 11.90
N SER A 114 -17.70 19.27 12.74
CA SER A 114 -18.59 20.33 12.23
C SER A 114 -17.90 21.12 11.10
N PHE A 115 -18.70 21.69 10.20
CA PHE A 115 -18.15 22.42 9.03
C PHE A 115 -17.22 23.59 9.39
N ASP A 116 -17.39 24.16 10.59
CA ASP A 116 -16.48 25.21 11.10
C ASP A 116 -15.21 24.62 11.74
N GLY A 117 -15.09 23.29 11.80
CA GLY A 117 -13.94 22.58 12.36
C GLY A 117 -13.80 22.62 13.88
N LYS A 118 -14.78 23.19 14.58
CA LYS A 118 -14.66 23.46 16.05
C LYS A 118 -15.15 22.33 16.93
N ARG A 119 -16.04 21.46 16.42
CA ARG A 119 -16.62 20.39 17.22
C ARG A 119 -16.43 19.03 16.58
N TYR A 120 -16.17 18.04 17.43
CA TYR A 120 -16.15 16.64 17.08
C TYR A 120 -17.57 16.09 17.05
N LEU A 121 -17.92 15.38 15.99
CA LEU A 121 -19.24 14.79 15.79
C LEU A 121 -19.25 13.27 15.83
N GLU A 122 -18.06 12.65 15.93
CA GLU A 122 -17.88 11.21 15.84
C GLU A 122 -16.82 10.71 16.79
N THR A 123 -17.10 9.60 17.47
CA THR A 123 -16.07 8.77 18.12
C THR A 123 -15.51 7.76 17.10
N PHE A 124 -14.45 7.05 17.49
CA PHE A 124 -13.91 5.96 16.67
C PHE A 124 -14.96 4.86 16.42
N GLU A 125 -15.72 4.47 17.44
CA GLU A 125 -16.77 3.46 17.32
C GLU A 125 -17.85 3.89 16.33
N GLN A 126 -18.25 5.15 16.37
CA GLN A 126 -19.23 5.71 15.44
C GLN A 126 -18.69 5.77 14.00
N ARG A 127 -17.38 6.14 13.83
CA ARG A 127 -16.72 6.08 12.54
C ARG A 127 -16.70 4.64 11.99
N ALA A 128 -16.33 3.68 12.82
CA ALA A 128 -16.32 2.26 12.48
C ALA A 128 -17.70 1.77 12.03
N CYS A 129 -18.78 2.20 12.70
CA CYS A 129 -20.15 1.89 12.30
C CYS A 129 -20.47 2.40 10.90
N MET A 130 -20.16 3.66 10.61
CA MET A 130 -20.45 4.24 9.29
C MET A 130 -19.63 3.58 8.18
N VAL A 131 -18.39 3.22 8.46
CA VAL A 131 -17.57 2.46 7.53
C VAL A 131 -18.17 1.08 7.26
N ALA A 132 -18.56 0.37 8.31
CA ALA A 132 -19.18 -0.96 8.20
C ALA A 132 -20.49 -0.91 7.39
N LEU A 133 -21.36 0.04 7.68
CA LEU A 133 -22.64 0.21 6.97
C LEU A 133 -22.39 0.56 5.49
N THR A 134 -21.41 1.39 5.20
CA THR A 134 -21.06 1.77 3.83
C THR A 134 -20.57 0.56 3.04
N LEU A 135 -19.61 -0.21 3.58
CA LEU A 135 -18.99 -1.33 2.88
C LEU A 135 -19.86 -2.57 2.79
N ALA A 136 -20.81 -2.74 3.69
CA ALA A 136 -21.73 -3.88 3.67
C ALA A 136 -22.90 -3.72 2.68
N GLN A 137 -23.15 -2.52 2.21
CA GLN A 137 -24.15 -2.25 1.15
C GLN A 137 -25.52 -2.89 1.39
N GLY A 138 -26.04 -2.77 2.61
CA GLY A 138 -27.34 -3.29 3.01
C GLY A 138 -27.35 -4.70 3.61
N ASP A 139 -26.22 -5.39 3.60
CA ASP A 139 -26.05 -6.70 4.24
C ASP A 139 -25.79 -6.52 5.74
N GLU A 140 -26.80 -6.76 6.56
CA GLU A 140 -26.73 -6.58 8.01
C GLU A 140 -25.69 -7.48 8.68
N THR A 141 -25.58 -8.73 8.23
CA THR A 141 -24.60 -9.69 8.77
C THR A 141 -23.17 -9.24 8.46
N LEU A 142 -22.94 -8.79 7.24
CA LEU A 142 -21.61 -8.26 6.85
C LEU A 142 -21.29 -6.97 7.60
N ALA A 143 -22.26 -6.06 7.77
CA ALA A 143 -22.07 -4.83 8.53
C ALA A 143 -21.59 -5.11 9.95
N ARG A 144 -22.21 -6.06 10.64
CA ARG A 144 -21.79 -6.47 11.98
C ARG A 144 -20.41 -7.10 11.98
N SER A 145 -20.08 -7.96 11.01
CA SER A 145 -18.77 -8.59 10.90
C SER A 145 -17.66 -7.57 10.65
N VAL A 146 -17.89 -6.59 9.78
CA VAL A 146 -16.93 -5.52 9.50
C VAL A 146 -16.74 -4.63 10.74
N LEU A 147 -17.81 -4.25 11.42
CA LEU A 147 -17.74 -3.47 12.66
C LEU A 147 -16.89 -4.18 13.71
N GLU A 148 -17.18 -5.43 13.97
CA GLU A 148 -16.43 -6.24 14.95
C GLU A 148 -14.96 -6.38 14.57
N ALA A 149 -14.66 -6.57 13.30
CA ALA A 149 -13.29 -6.66 12.80
C ALA A 149 -12.52 -5.35 13.02
N ILE A 150 -13.15 -4.21 12.79
CA ILE A 150 -12.52 -2.88 13.02
C ILE A 150 -12.34 -2.62 14.51
N LEU A 151 -13.38 -2.79 15.32
CA LEU A 151 -13.33 -2.50 16.75
C LEU A 151 -12.39 -3.42 17.54
N SER A 152 -12.26 -4.67 17.13
CA SER A 152 -11.28 -5.60 17.69
C SER A 152 -9.84 -5.36 17.21
N GLY A 153 -9.65 -4.46 16.25
CA GLY A 153 -8.34 -4.16 15.66
C GLY A 153 -7.83 -5.20 14.67
N ARG A 154 -8.65 -6.16 14.26
CA ARG A 154 -8.24 -7.21 13.31
C ARG A 154 -8.10 -6.69 11.89
N PHE A 155 -8.96 -5.77 11.49
CA PHE A 155 -9.00 -5.20 10.13
C PHE A 155 -9.10 -3.68 10.19
N GLN A 156 -8.27 -3.00 9.40
CA GLN A 156 -8.32 -1.56 9.23
C GLN A 156 -8.38 -1.23 7.74
N PRO A 157 -9.47 -0.62 7.26
CA PRO A 157 -9.52 -0.06 5.91
C PRO A 157 -8.43 1.00 5.71
N ALA A 158 -7.99 1.18 4.47
CA ALA A 158 -7.03 2.21 4.13
C ALA A 158 -7.54 3.61 4.50
N THR A 159 -6.63 4.54 4.65
CA THR A 159 -6.94 5.93 5.07
C THR A 159 -8.12 6.55 4.31
N PRO A 160 -8.18 6.56 2.97
CA PRO A 160 -9.29 7.22 2.28
C PRO A 160 -10.63 6.51 2.52
N THR A 161 -10.65 5.20 2.59
CA THR A 161 -11.86 4.44 2.88
C THR A 161 -12.37 4.73 4.29
N PHE A 162 -11.51 4.67 5.27
CA PHE A 162 -11.87 4.89 6.67
C PHE A 162 -12.28 6.34 6.94
N LEU A 163 -11.59 7.28 6.28
CA LEU A 163 -11.89 8.71 6.41
C LEU A 163 -13.23 9.09 5.78
N ASN A 164 -13.52 8.58 4.58
CA ASN A 164 -14.58 9.13 3.72
C ASN A 164 -15.89 8.35 3.74
N SER A 165 -15.89 7.09 4.17
CA SER A 165 -17.10 6.26 4.11
C SER A 165 -18.28 6.87 4.88
N GLY A 166 -19.41 7.02 4.21
CA GLY A 166 -20.65 7.51 4.81
C GLY A 166 -20.75 9.01 5.04
N LYS A 167 -19.70 9.77 4.78
CA LYS A 167 -19.73 11.25 4.86
C LYS A 167 -20.33 11.84 3.58
N GLN A 168 -21.22 12.81 3.71
CA GLN A 168 -21.84 13.49 2.55
C GLN A 168 -20.83 14.36 1.80
N GLN A 169 -20.05 15.16 2.53
CA GLN A 169 -18.94 15.95 2.00
C GLN A 169 -17.67 15.11 2.15
N ARG A 170 -17.23 14.52 1.06
CA ARG A 170 -16.10 13.58 1.15
C ARG A 170 -15.24 13.55 -0.11
N GLY A 171 -14.02 13.08 0.03
CA GLY A 171 -13.18 12.61 -1.06
C GLY A 171 -13.57 11.20 -1.52
N GLU A 172 -12.76 10.62 -2.38
CA GLU A 172 -12.97 9.28 -2.87
C GLU A 172 -12.62 8.22 -1.79
N LEU A 173 -13.19 7.02 -1.95
CA LEU A 173 -12.87 5.89 -1.07
C LEU A 173 -11.47 5.31 -1.31
N VAL A 174 -10.85 5.68 -2.41
CA VAL A 174 -9.48 5.28 -2.80
C VAL A 174 -8.70 6.51 -3.22
N SER A 175 -7.38 6.49 -3.01
CA SER A 175 -6.52 7.64 -3.29
C SER A 175 -5.28 7.28 -4.11
N CYS A 176 -5.23 6.11 -4.72
CA CYS A 176 -4.07 5.65 -5.48
C CYS A 176 -4.52 5.05 -6.81
N PHE A 177 -3.88 5.51 -7.90
CA PHE A 177 -4.27 5.15 -9.26
C PHE A 177 -3.05 4.86 -10.11
N LEU A 178 -3.19 3.92 -11.05
CA LEU A 178 -2.17 3.59 -12.04
C LEU A 178 -2.76 3.75 -13.44
N LEU A 179 -2.14 4.60 -14.26
CA LEU A 179 -2.61 4.94 -15.59
C LEU A 179 -1.53 4.68 -16.63
N ARG A 180 -1.93 4.14 -17.76
CA ARG A 180 -1.07 4.01 -18.95
C ARG A 180 -1.03 5.33 -19.72
N ILE A 181 0.09 5.55 -20.41
CA ILE A 181 0.21 6.57 -21.46
C ILE A 181 0.69 5.86 -22.72
N GLU A 182 -0.03 6.05 -23.82
CA GLU A 182 0.36 5.54 -25.12
C GLU A 182 1.09 6.62 -25.91
N ASP A 183 1.80 6.22 -26.98
CA ASP A 183 2.69 7.10 -27.75
C ASP A 183 1.94 7.95 -28.77
N ASN A 184 1.05 8.80 -28.26
CA ASN A 184 0.33 9.81 -29.09
C ASN A 184 -0.07 11.01 -28.20
N MET A 185 -0.31 12.14 -28.85
CA MET A 185 -0.59 13.41 -28.18
C MET A 185 -1.88 13.36 -27.38
N GLU A 186 -2.89 12.66 -27.85
CA GLU A 186 -4.19 12.54 -27.19
C GLU A 186 -4.06 11.79 -25.86
N SER A 187 -3.30 10.70 -25.85
CA SER A 187 -3.01 9.94 -24.63
C SER A 187 -2.20 10.77 -23.62
N ILE A 188 -1.19 11.50 -24.07
CA ILE A 188 -0.39 12.41 -23.23
C ILE A 188 -1.28 13.51 -22.64
N GLY A 189 -2.10 14.16 -23.49
CA GLY A 189 -3.03 15.19 -23.03
C GLY A 189 -4.05 14.66 -22.03
N ARG A 190 -4.59 13.48 -22.27
CA ARG A 190 -5.50 12.81 -21.34
C ARG A 190 -4.83 12.50 -20.01
N ALA A 191 -3.56 12.09 -20.01
CA ALA A 191 -2.78 11.83 -18.81
C ALA A 191 -2.62 13.09 -17.95
N VAL A 192 -2.30 14.21 -18.55
CA VAL A 192 -2.20 15.49 -17.85
C VAL A 192 -3.54 15.89 -17.22
N ASN A 193 -4.64 15.78 -17.96
CA ASN A 193 -5.98 16.01 -17.43
C ASN A 193 -6.31 15.07 -16.28
N SER A 194 -6.00 13.80 -16.40
CA SER A 194 -6.23 12.81 -15.34
C SER A 194 -5.41 13.13 -14.09
N ALA A 195 -4.17 13.57 -14.24
CA ALA A 195 -3.34 14.02 -13.12
C ALA A 195 -4.00 15.18 -12.36
N LEU A 196 -4.52 16.18 -13.07
CA LEU A 196 -5.23 17.31 -12.48
C LEU A 196 -6.50 16.85 -11.73
N GLN A 197 -7.32 16.04 -12.38
CA GLN A 197 -8.60 15.60 -11.82
C GLN A 197 -8.45 14.71 -10.58
N LEU A 198 -7.51 13.77 -10.62
CA LEU A 198 -7.27 12.86 -9.51
C LEU A 198 -6.55 13.55 -8.35
N SER A 199 -5.57 14.40 -8.65
CA SER A 199 -4.86 15.18 -7.63
C SER A 199 -5.77 16.15 -6.89
N LYS A 200 -6.68 16.81 -7.59
CA LYS A 200 -7.74 17.65 -7.02
C LYS A 200 -8.54 16.93 -5.94
N ARG A 201 -8.72 15.62 -6.09
CA ARG A 201 -9.45 14.76 -5.14
C ARG A 201 -8.54 14.12 -4.08
N GLY A 202 -7.28 14.56 -4.00
CA GLY A 202 -6.29 14.03 -3.06
C GLY A 202 -5.68 12.70 -3.48
N GLY A 203 -5.77 12.34 -4.76
CA GLY A 203 -5.24 11.08 -5.30
C GLY A 203 -3.76 11.14 -5.65
N GLY A 204 -3.06 10.03 -5.42
CA GLY A 204 -1.74 9.76 -5.94
C GLY A 204 -1.84 8.98 -7.25
N VAL A 205 -1.07 9.34 -8.26
CA VAL A 205 -1.16 8.74 -9.59
C VAL A 205 0.21 8.29 -10.09
N ALA A 206 0.30 7.04 -10.51
CA ALA A 206 1.46 6.50 -11.20
C ALA A 206 1.17 6.41 -12.70
N PHE A 207 2.14 6.83 -13.52
CA PHE A 207 2.05 6.78 -14.98
C PHE A 207 3.14 5.90 -15.56
N LEU A 208 2.76 5.10 -16.57
CA LEU A 208 3.70 4.32 -17.36
C LEU A 208 4.23 5.18 -18.51
N LEU A 209 5.55 5.42 -18.52
CA LEU A 209 6.21 6.19 -19.58
C LEU A 209 6.91 5.32 -20.63
N SER A 210 7.05 4.02 -20.39
CA SER A 210 7.84 3.12 -21.25
C SER A 210 7.40 3.09 -22.70
N ASN A 211 6.12 3.38 -22.98
CA ASN A 211 5.56 3.34 -24.34
C ASN A 211 5.87 4.58 -25.16
N LEU A 212 6.32 5.65 -24.52
CA LEU A 212 6.63 6.92 -25.18
C LEU A 212 7.95 6.81 -25.97
N ARG A 213 7.97 7.38 -27.18
CA ARG A 213 9.20 7.43 -27.98
C ARG A 213 10.28 8.25 -27.29
N GLU A 214 11.52 7.87 -27.53
CA GLU A 214 12.71 8.52 -26.99
C GLU A 214 12.98 9.89 -27.64
N SER A 215 13.82 10.69 -26.97
CA SER A 215 14.37 11.91 -27.55
C SER A 215 15.14 11.60 -28.82
N GLY A 216 14.91 12.38 -29.84
CA GLY A 216 15.49 12.20 -31.18
C GLY A 216 14.73 11.24 -32.08
N ALA A 217 13.71 10.55 -31.61
CA ALA A 217 12.88 9.70 -32.46
C ALA A 217 12.11 10.51 -33.51
N PRO A 218 11.73 9.90 -34.64
CA PRO A 218 11.00 10.62 -35.69
C PRO A 218 9.56 10.93 -35.27
N ILE A 219 9.05 12.07 -35.79
CA ILE A 219 7.63 12.40 -35.77
C ILE A 219 7.21 12.63 -37.21
N LYS A 220 6.16 11.92 -37.65
CA LYS A 220 5.70 11.96 -39.05
C LYS A 220 6.83 11.69 -40.05
N ARG A 221 7.73 10.76 -39.70
CA ARG A 221 8.92 10.37 -40.48
C ARG A 221 10.03 11.44 -40.57
N ILE A 222 9.93 12.54 -39.82
CA ILE A 222 10.98 13.54 -39.70
C ILE A 222 11.86 13.19 -38.50
N GLU A 223 13.15 12.99 -38.79
CA GLU A 223 14.13 12.58 -37.76
C GLU A 223 14.39 13.68 -36.75
N ASN A 224 14.84 13.29 -35.54
CA ASN A 224 15.25 14.18 -34.47
C ASN A 224 14.16 15.16 -33.99
N GLN A 225 12.89 14.78 -34.05
CA GLN A 225 11.77 15.64 -33.68
C GLN A 225 11.27 15.44 -32.26
N SER A 226 11.34 14.21 -31.73
CA SER A 226 10.83 13.91 -30.40
C SER A 226 11.73 14.50 -29.31
N SER A 227 11.11 15.06 -28.27
CA SER A 227 11.79 15.53 -27.05
C SER A 227 11.96 14.48 -25.98
N GLY A 228 11.36 13.28 -26.16
CA GLY A 228 11.47 12.17 -25.22
C GLY A 228 10.55 12.28 -24.01
N VAL A 229 10.88 11.53 -22.95
CA VAL A 229 10.01 11.41 -21.76
C VAL A 229 10.16 12.56 -20.76
N ILE A 230 11.30 13.25 -20.72
CA ILE A 230 11.56 14.27 -19.68
C ILE A 230 10.55 15.41 -19.72
N PRO A 231 10.22 16.02 -20.89
CA PRO A 231 9.19 17.08 -20.92
C PRO A 231 7.81 16.60 -20.48
N VAL A 232 7.45 15.34 -20.74
CA VAL A 232 6.19 14.76 -20.25
C VAL A 232 6.21 14.67 -18.71
N MET A 233 7.33 14.26 -18.13
CA MET A 233 7.51 14.24 -16.67
C MET A 233 7.33 15.64 -16.07
N LYS A 234 7.90 16.66 -16.69
CA LYS A 234 7.75 18.07 -16.24
C LYS A 234 6.29 18.52 -16.27
N MET A 235 5.56 18.22 -17.33
CA MET A 235 4.13 18.55 -17.41
C MET A 235 3.32 17.85 -16.30
N LEU A 236 3.60 16.59 -16.03
CA LEU A 236 2.92 15.84 -14.96
C LEU A 236 3.26 16.41 -13.58
N GLU A 237 4.53 16.73 -13.33
CA GLU A 237 4.94 17.35 -12.06
C GLU A 237 4.25 18.70 -11.84
N ASP A 238 4.18 19.53 -12.86
CA ASP A 238 3.52 20.84 -12.80
C ASP A 238 2.01 20.68 -12.59
N ALA A 239 1.38 19.69 -13.22
CA ALA A 239 -0.04 19.38 -13.02
C ALA A 239 -0.34 19.02 -11.57
N PHE A 240 0.47 18.14 -10.96
CA PHE A 240 0.32 17.80 -9.55
C PHE A 240 0.57 18.99 -8.63
N SER A 241 1.59 19.76 -8.89
CA SER A 241 1.92 20.96 -8.13
C SER A 241 0.80 22.00 -8.16
N TYR A 242 0.21 22.22 -9.33
CA TYR A 242 -0.92 23.14 -9.47
C TYR A 242 -2.14 22.67 -8.68
N ALA A 243 -2.53 21.41 -8.85
CA ALA A 243 -3.71 20.84 -8.20
C ALA A 243 -3.58 20.83 -6.66
N ASN A 244 -2.38 20.66 -6.14
CA ASN A 244 -2.10 20.65 -4.70
C ASN A 244 -2.40 21.98 -4.01
N GLN A 245 -2.41 23.08 -4.76
CA GLN A 245 -2.74 24.41 -4.21
C GLN A 245 -4.23 24.57 -3.91
N LEU A 246 -5.07 23.67 -4.41
CA LEU A 246 -6.52 23.76 -4.32
C LEU A 246 -7.14 22.96 -3.18
N GLY A 247 -6.35 22.18 -2.45
CA GLY A 247 -6.88 21.25 -1.44
C GLY A 247 -6.03 21.12 -0.20
N ALA A 248 -6.63 20.58 0.86
CA ALA A 248 -5.97 20.32 2.13
C ALA A 248 -4.98 19.14 2.08
N ARG A 249 -5.02 18.35 1.02
CA ARG A 249 -4.21 17.15 0.83
C ARG A 249 -3.39 17.27 -0.45
N GLN A 250 -2.08 17.05 -0.34
CA GLN A 250 -1.19 17.08 -1.49
C GLN A 250 -1.34 15.81 -2.33
N GLY A 251 -1.67 15.95 -3.61
CA GLY A 251 -1.56 14.86 -4.57
C GLY A 251 -0.09 14.54 -4.82
N ALA A 252 0.19 13.28 -5.09
CA ALA A 252 1.52 12.79 -5.39
C ALA A 252 1.53 12.05 -6.74
N GLY A 253 2.67 12.08 -7.42
CA GLY A 253 2.84 11.39 -8.69
C GLY A 253 4.06 10.47 -8.70
N ALA A 254 3.98 9.42 -9.50
CA ALA A 254 5.10 8.55 -9.81
C ALA A 254 5.14 8.28 -11.31
N VAL A 255 6.31 8.04 -11.84
CA VAL A 255 6.51 7.68 -13.25
C VAL A 255 7.39 6.45 -13.34
N TRP A 256 7.02 5.51 -14.20
CA TRP A 256 7.69 4.23 -14.38
C TRP A 256 8.26 4.12 -15.79
N LEU A 257 9.53 3.72 -15.90
CA LEU A 257 10.23 3.58 -17.16
C LEU A 257 11.02 2.27 -17.19
N ASN A 258 10.94 1.55 -18.31
CA ASN A 258 11.73 0.34 -18.50
C ASN A 258 13.22 0.68 -18.64
N ALA A 259 14.08 -0.13 -18.02
CA ALA A 259 15.53 0.04 -18.06
C ALA A 259 16.11 0.04 -19.49
N HIS A 260 15.44 -0.59 -20.45
CA HIS A 260 15.87 -0.65 -21.84
C HIS A 260 15.30 0.44 -22.74
N HIS A 261 14.64 1.44 -22.14
CA HIS A 261 14.24 2.65 -22.84
C HIS A 261 15.46 3.54 -23.12
N PRO A 262 15.59 4.13 -24.33
CA PRO A 262 16.75 4.97 -24.65
C PRO A 262 16.97 6.18 -23.76
N ASP A 263 15.92 6.70 -23.11
CA ASP A 263 15.99 7.85 -22.20
C ASP A 263 16.34 7.48 -20.74
N ILE A 264 16.66 6.21 -20.46
CA ILE A 264 16.78 5.73 -19.05
C ILE A 264 17.82 6.51 -18.24
N LEU A 265 18.99 6.81 -18.80
CA LEU A 265 20.01 7.54 -18.05
C LEU A 265 19.60 8.99 -17.77
N ARG A 266 18.97 9.65 -18.75
CA ARG A 266 18.43 11.01 -18.55
C ARG A 266 17.29 11.03 -17.53
N PHE A 267 16.44 10.01 -17.57
CA PHE A 267 15.38 9.80 -16.60
C PHE A 267 15.93 9.73 -15.16
N LEU A 268 16.97 8.93 -14.95
CA LEU A 268 17.62 8.80 -13.64
C LEU A 268 18.29 10.13 -13.21
N ASP A 269 18.93 10.82 -14.13
CA ASP A 269 19.66 12.06 -13.84
C ASP A 269 18.74 13.20 -13.39
N THR A 270 17.44 13.13 -13.65
CA THR A 270 16.45 14.12 -13.15
C THR A 270 16.42 14.22 -11.62
N LYS A 271 16.89 13.21 -10.91
CA LYS A 271 16.96 13.14 -9.44
C LYS A 271 18.33 13.46 -8.85
N ARG A 272 19.32 13.79 -9.67
CA ARG A 272 20.62 14.20 -9.14
C ARG A 272 20.51 15.55 -8.42
N GLU A 273 21.26 15.69 -7.34
CA GLU A 273 21.31 16.94 -6.56
C GLU A 273 21.77 18.15 -7.38
N ASN A 274 22.67 17.92 -8.32
CA ASN A 274 23.23 18.96 -9.21
C ASN A 274 22.58 18.99 -10.61
N ALA A 275 21.40 18.43 -10.77
CA ALA A 275 20.69 18.46 -12.04
C ALA A 275 20.33 19.90 -12.45
N ASP A 276 20.40 20.17 -13.76
CA ASP A 276 19.90 21.44 -14.32
C ASP A 276 18.41 21.61 -13.97
N GLU A 277 18.04 22.80 -13.51
CA GLU A 277 16.65 23.10 -13.13
C GLU A 277 15.63 22.82 -14.24
N LYS A 278 16.04 22.87 -15.50
CA LYS A 278 15.18 22.57 -16.65
C LYS A 278 14.76 21.10 -16.71
N ILE A 279 15.60 20.19 -16.20
CA ILE A 279 15.35 18.74 -16.22
C ILE A 279 15.07 18.18 -14.83
N ARG A 280 15.35 18.93 -13.78
CA ARG A 280 15.21 18.45 -12.41
C ARG A 280 13.76 18.13 -12.07
N ILE A 281 13.55 16.95 -11.51
CA ILE A 281 12.27 16.47 -10.99
C ILE A 281 12.34 16.46 -9.46
N LYS A 282 11.53 17.30 -8.82
CA LYS A 282 11.56 17.49 -7.36
C LYS A 282 10.55 16.62 -6.63
N THR A 283 9.34 16.51 -7.15
CA THR A 283 8.19 15.92 -6.44
C THR A 283 7.70 14.59 -6.98
N LEU A 284 8.02 14.23 -8.22
CA LEU A 284 7.66 12.92 -8.75
C LEU A 284 8.57 11.83 -8.20
N SER A 285 7.97 10.73 -7.79
CA SER A 285 8.68 9.48 -7.53
C SER A 285 9.04 8.80 -8.86
N LEU A 286 10.23 8.23 -8.93
CA LEU A 286 10.68 7.48 -10.11
C LEU A 286 10.66 5.99 -9.82
N GLY A 287 10.22 5.19 -10.80
CA GLY A 287 10.30 3.74 -10.78
C GLY A 287 10.97 3.22 -12.05
N VAL A 288 11.76 2.19 -11.92
CA VAL A 288 12.45 1.53 -13.04
C VAL A 288 12.02 0.08 -13.11
N VAL A 289 11.62 -0.35 -14.31
CA VAL A 289 11.28 -1.75 -14.59
C VAL A 289 12.53 -2.42 -15.15
N ILE A 290 13.07 -3.42 -14.43
CA ILE A 290 14.34 -4.07 -14.78
C ILE A 290 14.08 -5.52 -15.18
N PRO A 291 14.31 -5.88 -16.47
CA PRO A 291 14.26 -7.27 -16.94
C PRO A 291 15.41 -8.11 -16.39
N ASP A 292 15.22 -9.43 -16.33
CA ASP A 292 16.27 -10.39 -15.98
C ASP A 292 17.50 -10.28 -16.88
N ILE A 293 17.28 -10.03 -18.18
CA ILE A 293 18.38 -9.91 -19.14
C ILE A 293 19.37 -8.80 -18.74
N THR A 294 18.92 -7.74 -18.09
CA THR A 294 19.77 -6.64 -17.63
C THR A 294 20.81 -7.13 -16.61
N PHE A 295 20.39 -7.95 -15.67
CA PHE A 295 21.29 -8.56 -14.69
C PHE A 295 22.27 -9.54 -15.34
N GLN A 296 21.79 -10.33 -16.30
CA GLN A 296 22.62 -11.27 -17.01
C GLN A 296 23.71 -10.59 -17.83
N LEU A 297 23.36 -9.52 -18.54
CA LEU A 297 24.31 -8.71 -19.30
C LEU A 297 25.38 -8.09 -18.39
N ALA A 298 24.98 -7.62 -17.20
CA ALA A 298 25.92 -7.09 -16.21
C ALA A 298 26.87 -8.17 -15.70
N LYS A 299 26.36 -9.37 -15.44
CA LYS A 299 27.19 -10.52 -15.01
C LYS A 299 28.19 -10.91 -16.05
N GLU A 300 27.79 -10.95 -17.32
CA GLU A 300 28.62 -11.33 -18.46
C GLU A 300 29.47 -10.18 -19.00
N ASN A 301 29.35 -8.98 -18.45
CA ASN A 301 30.01 -7.76 -18.90
C ASN A 301 29.78 -7.46 -20.39
N GLN A 302 28.56 -7.66 -20.86
CA GLN A 302 28.15 -7.41 -22.23
C GLN A 302 27.44 -6.06 -22.35
N PRO A 303 27.56 -5.36 -23.49
CA PRO A 303 26.81 -4.13 -23.71
C PRO A 303 25.30 -4.36 -23.64
N MET A 304 24.61 -3.42 -23.04
CA MET A 304 23.16 -3.42 -22.88
C MET A 304 22.53 -2.56 -24.00
N ALA A 305 21.71 -3.18 -24.83
CA ALA A 305 20.98 -2.47 -25.89
C ALA A 305 19.75 -1.78 -25.29
N LEU A 306 19.53 -0.53 -25.70
CA LEU A 306 18.33 0.25 -25.46
C LEU A 306 17.57 0.34 -26.78
N PHE A 307 16.25 0.08 -26.75
CA PHE A 307 15.45 -0.07 -27.98
C PHE A 307 14.46 1.07 -28.12
N SER A 308 14.29 1.59 -29.35
CA SER A 308 13.27 2.59 -29.64
C SER A 308 11.86 2.02 -29.46
N PRO A 309 11.05 2.52 -28.51
CA PRO A 309 9.67 2.06 -28.34
C PRO A 309 8.81 2.24 -29.60
N TYR A 310 9.05 3.32 -30.34
CA TYR A 310 8.34 3.61 -31.59
C TYR A 310 8.57 2.51 -32.65
N ASP A 311 9.81 2.10 -32.85
CA ASP A 311 10.12 1.04 -33.81
C ASP A 311 9.59 -0.32 -33.36
N VAL A 312 9.72 -0.62 -32.08
CA VAL A 312 9.23 -1.88 -31.50
C VAL A 312 7.71 -2.01 -31.69
N GLU A 313 6.95 -0.95 -31.41
CA GLU A 313 5.50 -0.97 -31.59
C GLU A 313 5.08 -1.16 -33.03
N ARG A 314 5.79 -0.51 -33.98
CA ARG A 314 5.53 -0.67 -35.40
C ARG A 314 5.77 -2.10 -35.91
N ILE A 315 6.77 -2.78 -35.36
CA ILE A 315 7.18 -4.11 -35.84
C ILE A 315 6.33 -5.21 -35.16
N TYR A 316 6.12 -5.12 -33.87
CA TYR A 316 5.42 -6.15 -33.13
C TYR A 316 3.91 -5.90 -32.96
N GLY A 317 3.43 -4.70 -33.25
CA GLY A 317 2.03 -4.34 -33.06
C GLY A 317 1.62 -4.26 -31.59
N GLN A 318 2.59 -4.21 -30.67
CA GLN A 318 2.39 -4.11 -29.22
C GLN A 318 3.23 -2.97 -28.67
N ALA A 319 2.70 -2.28 -27.65
CA ALA A 319 3.45 -1.26 -26.96
C ALA A 319 4.69 -1.84 -26.27
N PHE A 320 5.73 -1.04 -26.15
CA PHE A 320 7.03 -1.46 -25.59
C PHE A 320 6.90 -2.06 -24.18
N GLY A 321 6.03 -1.48 -23.34
CA GLY A 321 5.76 -2.00 -22.00
C GLY A 321 5.02 -3.33 -21.95
N ASP A 322 4.39 -3.73 -23.03
CA ASP A 322 3.61 -4.97 -23.12
C ASP A 322 4.42 -6.15 -23.68
N ILE A 323 5.70 -5.95 -23.96
CA ILE A 323 6.61 -6.96 -24.51
C ILE A 323 7.59 -7.42 -23.44
N SER A 324 7.87 -8.74 -23.40
CA SER A 324 8.96 -9.26 -22.59
C SER A 324 10.30 -8.91 -23.22
N ILE A 325 11.02 -7.98 -22.63
CA ILE A 325 12.35 -7.58 -23.09
C ILE A 325 13.31 -8.75 -23.01
N SER A 326 13.29 -9.54 -21.95
CA SER A 326 14.18 -10.70 -21.79
C SER A 326 13.96 -11.74 -22.88
N GLU A 327 12.71 -12.07 -23.21
CA GLU A 327 12.41 -13.06 -24.24
C GLU A 327 12.71 -12.55 -25.65
N LYS A 328 12.48 -11.27 -25.91
CA LYS A 328 12.63 -10.65 -27.23
C LYS A 328 14.01 -10.02 -27.45
N TYR A 329 14.87 -10.01 -26.46
CA TYR A 329 16.14 -9.27 -26.50
C TYR A 329 17.00 -9.65 -27.72
N ALA A 330 17.27 -10.94 -27.93
CA ALA A 330 18.09 -11.42 -29.02
C ALA A 330 17.47 -11.12 -30.38
N GLU A 331 16.16 -11.28 -30.51
CA GLU A 331 15.42 -10.98 -31.74
C GLU A 331 15.46 -9.48 -32.09
N MET A 332 15.21 -8.63 -31.09
CA MET A 332 15.26 -7.17 -31.25
C MET A 332 16.68 -6.68 -31.52
N LEU A 333 17.67 -7.29 -30.87
CA LEU A 333 19.09 -6.96 -31.11
C LEU A 333 19.52 -7.21 -32.54
N ALA A 334 19.03 -8.28 -33.14
CA ALA A 334 19.34 -8.68 -34.51
C ALA A 334 18.52 -7.92 -35.58
N ASP A 335 17.46 -7.22 -35.20
CA ASP A 335 16.55 -6.56 -36.15
C ASP A 335 17.02 -5.12 -36.46
N ASP A 336 17.55 -4.92 -37.65
CA ASP A 336 18.06 -3.62 -38.11
C ASP A 336 16.97 -2.55 -38.26
N ARG A 337 15.70 -2.92 -38.26
CA ARG A 337 14.57 -1.97 -38.33
C ARG A 337 14.32 -1.27 -36.97
N ILE A 338 14.87 -1.81 -35.88
CA ILE A 338 14.76 -1.25 -34.54
C ILE A 338 16.01 -0.42 -34.25
N ARG A 339 15.82 0.87 -33.97
CA ARG A 339 16.91 1.73 -33.52
C ARG A 339 17.36 1.32 -32.13
N LYS A 340 18.68 1.28 -31.94
CA LYS A 340 19.30 0.88 -30.71
C LYS A 340 20.42 1.85 -30.35
N THR A 341 20.56 2.08 -29.06
CA THR A 341 21.76 2.64 -28.46
C THR A 341 22.28 1.64 -27.46
N TYR A 342 23.54 1.79 -27.05
CA TYR A 342 24.18 0.83 -26.15
C TYR A 342 24.78 1.56 -24.96
N ILE A 343 24.63 0.97 -23.78
CA ILE A 343 25.29 1.40 -22.56
C ILE A 343 25.91 0.19 -21.88
N GLN A 344 26.88 0.43 -20.99
CA GLN A 344 27.42 -0.64 -20.16
C GLN A 344 26.45 -0.91 -19.00
N PRO A 345 25.99 -2.14 -18.81
CA PRO A 345 25.04 -2.42 -17.73
C PRO A 345 25.60 -2.13 -16.34
N ARG A 346 26.90 -2.27 -16.15
CA ARG A 346 27.55 -1.89 -14.87
C ARG A 346 27.48 -0.39 -14.61
N ASP A 347 27.59 0.44 -15.66
CA ASP A 347 27.38 1.88 -15.52
C ASP A 347 25.92 2.22 -15.20
N PHE A 348 24.99 1.50 -15.77
CA PHE A 348 23.57 1.62 -15.43
C PHE A 348 23.34 1.30 -13.95
N PHE A 349 23.84 0.18 -13.44
CA PHE A 349 23.65 -0.19 -12.03
C PHE A 349 24.41 0.73 -11.08
N GLN A 350 25.56 1.25 -11.49
CA GLN A 350 26.28 2.25 -10.71
C GLN A 350 25.49 3.55 -10.60
N THR A 351 24.95 4.05 -11.71
CA THR A 351 24.10 5.23 -11.74
C THR A 351 22.85 5.02 -10.88
N LEU A 352 22.20 3.86 -11.01
CA LEU A 352 21.03 3.49 -10.23
C LEU A 352 21.32 3.56 -8.72
N ALA A 353 22.44 2.99 -8.27
CA ALA A 353 22.83 3.00 -6.86
C ALA A 353 23.20 4.41 -6.37
N GLU A 354 23.87 5.22 -7.20
CA GLU A 354 24.20 6.60 -6.88
C GLU A 354 22.94 7.44 -6.66
N ILE A 355 21.95 7.33 -7.57
CA ILE A 355 20.69 8.05 -7.45
C ILE A 355 19.90 7.58 -6.22
N GLN A 356 19.89 6.29 -5.94
CA GLN A 356 19.27 5.74 -4.73
C GLN A 356 19.96 6.24 -3.45
N PHE A 357 21.28 6.34 -3.46
CA PHE A 357 22.04 6.91 -2.35
C PHE A 357 21.70 8.39 -2.13
N GLU A 358 21.61 9.19 -3.21
CA GLU A 358 21.34 10.62 -3.13
C GLU A 358 19.90 10.94 -2.77
N SER A 359 18.92 10.21 -3.35
CA SER A 359 17.51 10.59 -3.33
C SER A 359 16.56 9.55 -2.72
N GLY A 360 16.99 8.33 -2.54
CA GLY A 360 16.11 7.21 -2.18
C GLY A 360 15.36 6.60 -3.36
N TYR A 361 15.36 7.25 -4.51
CA TYR A 361 14.73 6.79 -5.76
C TYR A 361 15.79 6.27 -6.74
N PRO A 362 15.42 5.50 -7.76
CA PRO A 362 14.07 5.06 -8.10
C PRO A 362 13.64 3.81 -7.31
N TYR A 363 12.32 3.55 -7.33
CA TYR A 363 11.78 2.23 -7.00
C TYR A 363 12.16 1.26 -8.11
N ILE A 364 12.10 -0.04 -7.83
CA ILE A 364 12.43 -1.07 -8.81
C ILE A 364 11.27 -2.07 -8.91
N MET A 365 10.89 -2.42 -10.13
CA MET A 365 10.05 -3.57 -10.43
C MET A 365 10.87 -4.59 -11.21
N TYR A 366 11.02 -5.79 -10.69
CA TYR A 366 11.70 -6.89 -11.37
C TYR A 366 10.74 -7.53 -12.36
N GLU A 367 10.85 -7.14 -13.62
CA GLU A 367 9.85 -7.41 -14.66
C GLU A 367 9.51 -8.89 -14.80
N ASP A 368 10.53 -9.75 -14.90
CA ASP A 368 10.31 -11.17 -15.15
C ASP A 368 9.85 -11.91 -13.88
N SER A 369 10.35 -11.53 -12.71
CA SER A 369 9.87 -12.08 -11.44
C SER A 369 8.39 -11.81 -11.24
N VAL A 370 7.96 -10.58 -11.52
CA VAL A 370 6.56 -10.17 -11.43
C VAL A 370 5.68 -10.95 -12.40
N ASN A 371 6.11 -11.07 -13.66
CA ASN A 371 5.29 -11.69 -14.71
C ASN A 371 5.33 -13.23 -14.68
N ARG A 372 6.41 -13.82 -14.15
CA ARG A 372 6.52 -15.29 -14.01
C ARG A 372 5.44 -15.85 -13.08
N ASP A 373 5.16 -15.17 -12.00
CA ASP A 373 4.20 -15.61 -10.99
C ASP A 373 2.80 -15.03 -11.20
N ASN A 374 2.58 -14.29 -12.27
CA ASN A 374 1.29 -13.67 -12.57
C ASN A 374 0.30 -14.73 -13.11
N PRO A 375 -0.79 -15.02 -12.39
CA PRO A 375 -1.78 -15.99 -12.88
C PRO A 375 -2.72 -15.44 -13.94
N ILE A 376 -2.70 -14.13 -14.18
CA ILE A 376 -3.63 -13.43 -15.05
C ILE A 376 -3.01 -13.25 -16.44
N ALA A 377 -3.78 -13.47 -17.49
CA ALA A 377 -3.32 -13.23 -18.86
C ALA A 377 -3.06 -11.74 -19.10
N GLY A 378 -1.95 -11.45 -19.76
CA GLY A 378 -1.46 -10.09 -20.00
C GLY A 378 -0.13 -9.85 -19.30
N ARG A 379 0.34 -8.60 -19.34
CA ARG A 379 1.60 -8.23 -18.70
C ARG A 379 1.41 -7.15 -17.65
N ILE A 380 2.16 -7.30 -16.57
CA ILE A 380 2.34 -6.26 -15.57
C ILE A 380 3.56 -5.45 -15.97
N ASN A 381 3.37 -4.17 -16.21
CA ASN A 381 4.36 -3.28 -16.82
C ASN A 381 4.71 -2.06 -15.96
N MET A 382 4.05 -1.89 -14.81
CA MET A 382 4.26 -0.78 -13.89
C MET A 382 3.75 -1.14 -12.50
N SER A 383 4.04 -0.29 -11.54
CA SER A 383 3.46 -0.35 -10.21
C SER A 383 2.95 1.04 -9.78
N ASN A 384 2.48 1.15 -8.55
CA ASN A 384 1.97 2.39 -7.98
C ASN A 384 3.07 3.21 -7.28
N LEU A 385 2.65 4.25 -6.55
CA LEU A 385 3.55 5.11 -5.78
C LEU A 385 4.28 4.38 -4.65
N CYS A 386 3.71 3.30 -4.14
CA CYS A 386 4.27 2.54 -3.01
C CYS A 386 4.75 1.14 -3.41
N SER A 387 4.70 0.80 -4.69
CA SER A 387 5.28 -0.42 -5.29
C SER A 387 4.64 -1.75 -4.85
N GLU A 388 3.39 -1.72 -4.33
CA GLU A 388 2.69 -2.94 -3.93
C GLU A 388 1.61 -3.40 -4.92
N ILE A 389 1.17 -2.55 -5.84
CA ILE A 389 0.11 -2.90 -6.79
C ILE A 389 0.74 -3.43 -8.07
N LEU A 390 0.42 -4.67 -8.39
CA LEU A 390 0.90 -5.37 -9.58
C LEU A 390 -0.29 -6.05 -10.26
N GLN A 391 -0.87 -5.35 -11.23
CA GLN A 391 -2.04 -5.80 -11.96
C GLN A 391 -1.86 -5.61 -13.45
N VAL A 392 -2.50 -6.46 -14.24
CA VAL A 392 -2.55 -6.27 -15.68
C VAL A 392 -3.44 -5.07 -16.02
N ASN A 393 -3.01 -4.27 -16.97
CA ASN A 393 -3.76 -3.15 -17.51
C ASN A 393 -3.93 -3.32 -19.02
N SER A 394 -4.73 -2.46 -19.64
CA SER A 394 -4.85 -2.43 -21.09
C SER A 394 -4.98 -0.99 -21.60
N ALA A 395 -4.53 -0.77 -22.83
CA ALA A 395 -4.47 0.54 -23.44
C ALA A 395 -5.86 1.10 -23.75
N SER A 396 -6.04 2.40 -23.55
CA SER A 396 -7.15 3.18 -24.08
C SER A 396 -6.74 3.86 -25.38
N GLU A 397 -7.71 4.09 -26.26
CA GLU A 397 -7.57 4.90 -27.46
C GLU A 397 -8.50 6.11 -27.37
N PHE A 398 -8.02 7.27 -27.82
CA PHE A 398 -8.74 8.54 -27.70
C PHE A 398 -8.99 9.17 -29.06
N ASN A 399 -10.09 9.90 -29.19
CA ASN A 399 -10.37 10.80 -30.28
C ASN A 399 -9.59 12.13 -30.11
N GLU A 400 -9.56 12.98 -31.11
CA GLU A 400 -8.88 14.28 -31.06
C GLU A 400 -9.42 15.21 -29.94
N ASP A 401 -10.67 15.04 -29.56
CA ASP A 401 -11.30 15.80 -28.49
C ASP A 401 -11.06 15.20 -27.09
N LEU A 402 -10.16 14.21 -26.98
CA LEU A 402 -9.81 13.45 -25.78
C LEU A 402 -10.93 12.55 -25.25
N SER A 403 -12.04 12.38 -25.95
CA SER A 403 -13.03 11.37 -25.62
C SER A 403 -12.48 9.97 -25.93
N TYR A 404 -12.98 8.96 -25.21
CA TYR A 404 -12.56 7.58 -25.44
C TYR A 404 -13.15 7.05 -26.75
N ARG A 405 -12.28 6.59 -27.65
CA ARG A 405 -12.66 5.77 -28.80
C ARG A 405 -12.77 4.31 -28.39
N ARG A 406 -11.84 3.84 -27.58
CA ARG A 406 -11.86 2.53 -26.94
C ARG A 406 -11.33 2.68 -25.52
N MET A 407 -12.11 2.21 -24.54
CA MET A 407 -11.74 2.30 -23.14
C MET A 407 -10.96 1.06 -22.72
N GLY A 408 -9.75 1.26 -22.23
CA GLY A 408 -8.94 0.23 -21.61
C GLY A 408 -9.19 0.09 -20.11
N LYS A 409 -8.38 -0.74 -19.46
CA LYS A 409 -8.39 -0.93 -18.00
C LYS A 409 -7.23 -0.18 -17.39
N ASP A 410 -7.53 0.84 -16.60
CA ASP A 410 -6.62 1.41 -15.64
C ASP A 410 -6.96 0.92 -14.22
N ILE A 411 -6.17 1.27 -13.22
CA ILE A 411 -6.15 0.58 -11.93
C ILE A 411 -6.36 1.57 -10.80
N SER A 412 -7.13 1.19 -9.77
CA SER A 412 -7.14 1.82 -8.46
C SER A 412 -6.64 0.85 -7.38
N CYS A 413 -6.07 1.41 -6.31
CA CYS A 413 -5.58 0.65 -5.17
C CYS A 413 -6.69 0.53 -4.12
N ASN A 414 -7.36 -0.62 -4.08
CA ASN A 414 -8.48 -0.88 -3.18
C ASN A 414 -7.96 -1.63 -1.97
N LEU A 415 -7.45 -0.90 -0.97
CA LEU A 415 -6.62 -1.43 0.10
C LEU A 415 -7.29 -1.40 1.47
N GLY A 416 -6.88 -2.34 2.28
CA GLY A 416 -7.12 -2.44 3.71
C GLY A 416 -6.21 -3.50 4.28
N SER A 417 -5.89 -3.46 5.58
CA SER A 417 -4.89 -4.33 6.15
C SER A 417 -5.38 -5.03 7.41
N LEU A 418 -4.94 -6.28 7.58
CA LEU A 418 -5.10 -7.01 8.83
C LEU A 418 -3.97 -6.63 9.80
N ASN A 419 -4.30 -6.54 11.08
CA ASN A 419 -3.31 -6.52 12.15
C ASN A 419 -3.01 -7.96 12.53
N ILE A 420 -1.81 -8.42 12.22
CA ILE A 420 -1.41 -9.82 12.38
C ILE A 420 -1.63 -10.32 13.81
N ALA A 421 -1.28 -9.52 14.81
CA ALA A 421 -1.44 -9.92 16.20
C ALA A 421 -2.91 -10.20 16.57
N HIS A 422 -3.80 -9.28 16.22
CA HIS A 422 -5.23 -9.43 16.52
C HIS A 422 -5.90 -10.50 15.66
N ALA A 423 -5.47 -10.65 14.42
CA ALA A 423 -5.95 -11.74 13.56
C ALA A 423 -5.59 -13.11 14.12
N MET A 424 -4.35 -13.29 14.58
CA MET A 424 -3.91 -14.52 15.22
C MET A 424 -4.64 -14.75 16.56
N ASP A 425 -4.81 -13.71 17.36
CA ASP A 425 -5.48 -13.80 18.68
C ASP A 425 -6.96 -14.16 18.57
N SER A 426 -7.61 -13.86 17.45
CA SER A 426 -9.02 -14.16 17.23
C SER A 426 -9.34 -15.66 17.20
N GLY A 427 -8.35 -16.49 16.86
CA GLY A 427 -8.54 -17.92 16.64
C GLY A 427 -9.39 -18.27 15.43
N ASP A 428 -9.82 -17.29 14.66
CA ASP A 428 -10.65 -17.43 13.46
C ASP A 428 -10.12 -16.57 12.32
N LEU A 429 -8.96 -16.95 11.80
CA LEU A 429 -8.33 -16.26 10.68
C LEU A 429 -9.19 -16.34 9.42
N ALA A 430 -9.88 -17.44 9.22
CA ALA A 430 -10.76 -17.65 8.07
C ALA A 430 -11.87 -16.59 8.00
N HIS A 431 -12.59 -16.36 9.08
CA HIS A 431 -13.65 -15.36 9.14
C HIS A 431 -13.11 -13.94 8.99
N THR A 432 -11.97 -13.65 9.61
CA THR A 432 -11.31 -12.35 9.51
C THR A 432 -10.95 -12.03 8.06
N VAL A 433 -10.32 -12.96 7.35
CA VAL A 433 -9.94 -12.80 5.94
C VAL A 433 -11.18 -12.66 5.05
N GLU A 434 -12.18 -13.50 5.23
CA GLU A 434 -13.43 -13.42 4.44
C GLU A 434 -14.12 -12.06 4.61
N THR A 435 -14.23 -11.58 5.82
CA THR A 435 -14.81 -10.26 6.13
C THR A 435 -14.05 -9.15 5.41
N ALA A 436 -12.71 -9.18 5.47
CA ALA A 436 -11.85 -8.20 4.82
C ALA A 436 -11.99 -8.25 3.29
N ILE A 437 -12.01 -9.43 2.69
CA ILE A 437 -12.17 -9.60 1.24
C ILE A 437 -13.52 -9.02 0.79
N ARG A 438 -14.60 -9.31 1.50
CA ARG A 438 -15.94 -8.77 1.18
C ARG A 438 -15.98 -7.24 1.32
N ALA A 439 -15.40 -6.70 2.37
CA ALA A 439 -15.34 -5.26 2.58
C ALA A 439 -14.53 -4.54 1.48
N LEU A 440 -13.37 -5.07 1.10
CA LEU A 440 -12.55 -4.49 0.04
C LEU A 440 -13.17 -4.66 -1.34
N THR A 441 -13.88 -5.74 -1.58
CA THR A 441 -14.65 -5.94 -2.82
C THR A 441 -15.71 -4.84 -2.98
N ALA A 442 -16.36 -4.44 -1.89
CA ALA A 442 -17.30 -3.32 -1.91
C ALA A 442 -16.60 -2.00 -2.29
N VAL A 443 -15.37 -1.76 -1.79
CA VAL A 443 -14.59 -0.58 -2.17
C VAL A 443 -14.33 -0.54 -3.68
N SER A 444 -13.91 -1.67 -4.26
CA SER A 444 -13.71 -1.80 -5.70
C SER A 444 -15.00 -1.55 -6.49
N ASP A 445 -16.11 -2.17 -6.08
CA ASP A 445 -17.39 -2.07 -6.76
C ASP A 445 -18.00 -0.66 -6.67
N MET A 446 -17.72 0.08 -5.60
CA MET A 446 -18.24 1.44 -5.37
C MET A 446 -17.37 2.54 -5.97
N SER A 447 -16.17 2.23 -6.45
CA SER A 447 -15.23 3.22 -6.99
C SER A 447 -15.66 3.61 -8.41
N ASP A 448 -16.30 4.78 -8.52
CA ASP A 448 -16.74 5.38 -9.79
C ASP A 448 -16.22 6.81 -9.88
N ILE A 449 -15.10 6.98 -10.59
CA ILE A 449 -14.48 8.28 -10.80
C ILE A 449 -14.79 8.73 -12.23
N GLY A 450 -15.86 9.51 -12.38
CA GLY A 450 -16.39 9.92 -13.69
C GLY A 450 -15.40 10.70 -14.54
N SER A 451 -14.44 11.42 -13.94
CA SER A 451 -13.41 12.17 -14.68
C SER A 451 -12.31 11.28 -15.26
N VAL A 452 -12.15 10.04 -14.76
CA VAL A 452 -11.19 9.05 -15.28
C VAL A 452 -11.90 7.70 -15.44
N PRO A 453 -12.77 7.57 -16.45
CA PRO A 453 -13.63 6.39 -16.62
C PRO A 453 -12.90 5.07 -16.80
N SER A 454 -11.65 5.09 -17.28
CA SER A 454 -10.84 3.88 -17.46
C SER A 454 -10.51 3.18 -16.13
N VAL A 455 -10.47 3.92 -15.02
CA VAL A 455 -10.29 3.34 -13.67
C VAL A 455 -11.57 2.60 -13.25
N ALA A 456 -12.73 3.22 -13.42
CA ALA A 456 -14.01 2.57 -13.14
C ALA A 456 -14.21 1.31 -14.01
N GLU A 457 -13.85 1.40 -15.30
CA GLU A 457 -13.85 0.24 -16.21
C GLU A 457 -12.94 -0.88 -15.72
N GLY A 458 -11.73 -0.54 -15.26
CA GLY A 458 -10.80 -1.50 -14.70
C GLY A 458 -11.38 -2.21 -13.48
N ASN A 459 -11.97 -1.48 -12.53
CA ASN A 459 -12.61 -2.05 -11.34
C ASN A 459 -13.79 -2.94 -11.69
N ARG A 460 -14.65 -2.49 -12.62
CA ARG A 460 -15.82 -3.24 -13.05
C ARG A 460 -15.44 -4.58 -13.70
N ARG A 461 -14.35 -4.63 -14.43
CA ARG A 461 -13.88 -5.83 -15.12
C ARG A 461 -13.05 -6.74 -14.22
N SER A 462 -12.20 -6.17 -13.36
CA SER A 462 -11.25 -6.94 -12.55
C SER A 462 -11.74 -7.24 -11.14
N HIS A 463 -12.57 -6.39 -10.54
CA HIS A 463 -12.93 -6.44 -9.11
C HIS A 463 -11.68 -6.62 -8.22
N ALA A 464 -10.55 -6.04 -8.63
CA ALA A 464 -9.27 -6.24 -7.96
C ALA A 464 -9.24 -5.52 -6.62
N ILE A 465 -8.62 -6.17 -5.65
CA ILE A 465 -8.42 -5.66 -4.29
C ILE A 465 -6.99 -5.92 -3.85
N GLY A 466 -6.59 -5.31 -2.72
CA GLY A 466 -5.29 -5.51 -2.12
C GLY A 466 -5.41 -5.65 -0.61
N LEU A 467 -5.61 -6.87 -0.12
CA LEU A 467 -5.56 -7.14 1.31
C LEU A 467 -4.11 -7.12 1.77
N GLY A 468 -3.78 -6.19 2.65
CA GLY A 468 -2.47 -6.00 3.24
C GLY A 468 -2.36 -6.54 4.66
N GLN A 469 -1.18 -6.33 5.24
CA GLN A 469 -0.85 -6.77 6.59
C GLN A 469 -0.06 -5.67 7.33
N MET A 470 -0.21 -5.60 8.63
CA MET A 470 0.60 -4.77 9.53
C MET A 470 0.88 -5.53 10.82
N ASN A 471 1.87 -5.06 11.57
CA ASN A 471 2.22 -5.57 12.90
C ASN A 471 2.94 -6.93 12.90
N LEU A 472 3.72 -7.23 11.84
CA LEU A 472 4.54 -8.45 11.86
C LEU A 472 5.60 -8.38 12.96
N HIS A 473 6.39 -7.31 13.01
CA HIS A 473 7.45 -7.18 14.00
C HIS A 473 6.89 -7.16 15.44
N GLY A 474 5.84 -6.39 15.68
CA GLY A 474 5.21 -6.32 17.00
C GLY A 474 4.68 -7.67 17.48
N TYR A 475 4.04 -8.42 16.60
CA TYR A 475 3.56 -9.76 16.92
C TYR A 475 4.70 -10.73 17.24
N LEU A 476 5.72 -10.77 16.37
CA LEU A 476 6.89 -11.64 16.59
C LEU A 476 7.58 -11.34 17.92
N ALA A 477 7.80 -10.05 18.21
CA ALA A 477 8.45 -9.63 19.46
C ALA A 477 7.61 -10.00 20.69
N ARG A 478 6.29 -9.81 20.63
CA ARG A 478 5.39 -10.22 21.71
C ARG A 478 5.50 -11.72 22.00
N GLU A 479 5.65 -12.52 20.96
CA GLU A 479 5.80 -13.97 21.07
C GLU A 479 7.24 -14.42 21.35
N GLY A 480 8.15 -13.49 21.60
CA GLY A 480 9.54 -13.81 21.93
C GLY A 480 10.38 -14.23 20.72
N ILE A 481 9.97 -13.87 19.51
CA ILE A 481 10.61 -14.25 18.25
C ILE A 481 11.35 -13.06 17.66
N ALA A 482 12.66 -13.21 17.43
CA ALA A 482 13.44 -12.16 16.80
C ALA A 482 13.12 -12.05 15.30
N TYR A 483 12.99 -10.82 14.81
CA TYR A 483 12.77 -10.56 13.40
C TYR A 483 13.95 -11.12 12.57
N GLY A 484 13.64 -11.82 11.48
CA GLY A 484 14.66 -12.42 10.60
C GLY A 484 15.20 -13.77 11.09
N SER A 485 14.80 -14.26 12.27
CA SER A 485 15.15 -15.59 12.75
C SER A 485 14.50 -16.70 11.93
N PRO A 486 15.00 -17.94 12.01
CA PRO A 486 14.34 -19.07 11.33
C PRO A 486 12.87 -19.22 11.70
N GLU A 487 12.52 -18.99 12.97
CA GLU A 487 11.14 -19.03 13.43
C GLU A 487 10.30 -17.89 12.84
N ALA A 488 10.87 -16.70 12.72
CA ALA A 488 10.19 -15.56 12.10
C ALA A 488 9.90 -15.82 10.62
N LEU A 489 10.86 -16.38 9.89
CA LEU A 489 10.68 -16.76 8.48
C LEU A 489 9.63 -17.87 8.31
N ASP A 490 9.65 -18.85 9.17
CA ASP A 490 8.66 -19.93 9.20
C ASP A 490 7.25 -19.40 9.43
N PHE A 491 7.08 -18.55 10.44
CA PHE A 491 5.80 -17.89 10.71
C PHE A 491 5.31 -17.09 9.52
N THR A 492 6.17 -16.26 8.93
CA THR A 492 5.80 -15.40 7.80
C THR A 492 5.31 -16.24 6.62
N ASN A 493 6.03 -17.29 6.27
CA ASN A 493 5.61 -18.22 5.23
C ASN A 493 4.21 -18.79 5.50
N LEU A 494 4.00 -19.37 6.67
CA LEU A 494 2.74 -20.06 6.99
C LEU A 494 1.56 -19.11 7.21
N TYR A 495 1.80 -17.94 7.77
CA TYR A 495 0.76 -16.94 7.92
C TYR A 495 0.19 -16.50 6.55
N PHE A 496 1.07 -16.13 5.63
CA PHE A 496 0.65 -15.74 4.28
C PHE A 496 0.09 -16.92 3.48
N TYR A 497 0.56 -18.11 3.73
CA TYR A 497 -0.03 -19.35 3.20
C TYR A 497 -1.50 -19.48 3.61
N CYS A 498 -1.81 -19.33 4.88
CA CYS A 498 -3.19 -19.39 5.38
C CYS A 498 -4.06 -18.27 4.82
N VAL A 499 -3.55 -17.03 4.84
CA VAL A 499 -4.30 -15.88 4.32
C VAL A 499 -4.63 -16.06 2.83
N THR A 500 -3.70 -16.56 2.04
CA THR A 500 -3.89 -16.84 0.61
C THR A 500 -5.01 -17.86 0.39
N TYR A 501 -5.00 -18.96 1.14
CA TYR A 501 -6.05 -19.97 1.05
C TYR A 501 -7.44 -19.37 1.35
N TYR A 502 -7.57 -18.67 2.45
CA TYR A 502 -8.86 -18.07 2.85
C TYR A 502 -9.31 -16.94 1.93
N ALA A 503 -8.37 -16.16 1.39
CA ALA A 503 -8.68 -15.11 0.43
C ALA A 503 -9.22 -15.70 -0.89
N LEU A 504 -8.58 -16.73 -1.41
CA LEU A 504 -9.04 -17.45 -2.61
C LEU A 504 -10.41 -18.07 -2.39
N ARG A 505 -10.62 -18.71 -1.22
CA ARG A 505 -11.92 -19.30 -0.87
C ARG A 505 -13.02 -18.25 -0.79
N ALA A 506 -12.75 -17.09 -0.21
CA ALA A 506 -13.70 -15.99 -0.12
C ALA A 506 -14.06 -15.45 -1.52
N SER A 507 -13.08 -15.25 -2.38
CA SER A 507 -13.31 -14.80 -3.76
C SER A 507 -14.09 -15.83 -4.58
N ASN A 508 -13.81 -17.11 -4.40
CA ASN A 508 -14.58 -18.20 -5.00
C ASN A 508 -16.03 -18.20 -4.53
N GLN A 509 -16.27 -18.00 -3.24
CA GLN A 509 -17.62 -17.92 -2.67
C GLN A 509 -18.39 -16.73 -3.24
N LEU A 510 -17.75 -15.58 -3.40
CA LEU A 510 -18.35 -14.40 -4.05
C LEU A 510 -18.74 -14.68 -5.50
N ALA A 511 -17.88 -15.40 -6.23
CA ALA A 511 -18.19 -15.80 -7.61
C ALA A 511 -19.43 -16.70 -7.68
N LYS A 512 -19.57 -17.65 -6.76
CA LYS A 512 -20.76 -18.50 -6.65
C LYS A 512 -22.02 -17.73 -6.33
N GLU A 513 -21.96 -16.85 -5.32
CA GLU A 513 -23.10 -16.05 -4.88
C GLU A 513 -23.58 -15.10 -5.95
N ARG A 514 -22.66 -14.46 -6.65
CA ARG A 514 -22.95 -13.44 -7.67
C ARG A 514 -23.08 -13.99 -9.08
N GLN A 515 -22.73 -15.27 -9.28
CA GLN A 515 -22.69 -15.94 -10.58
C GLN A 515 -21.88 -15.13 -11.60
N GLN A 516 -20.72 -14.64 -11.18
CA GLN A 516 -19.87 -13.76 -11.95
C GLN A 516 -18.40 -13.99 -11.56
N THR A 517 -17.52 -13.95 -12.56
CA THR A 517 -16.07 -13.95 -12.38
C THR A 517 -15.49 -12.64 -12.86
N PHE A 518 -14.24 -12.36 -12.48
CA PHE A 518 -13.51 -11.27 -13.10
C PHE A 518 -13.33 -11.55 -14.61
N ASP A 519 -13.26 -10.46 -15.38
CA ASP A 519 -13.09 -10.54 -16.83
C ASP A 519 -11.71 -11.13 -17.17
N GLY A 520 -11.70 -12.18 -18.02
CA GLY A 520 -10.48 -12.90 -18.37
C GLY A 520 -10.14 -14.08 -17.46
N PHE A 521 -11.04 -14.46 -16.55
CA PHE A 521 -10.83 -15.64 -15.68
C PHE A 521 -10.48 -16.90 -16.49
N SER A 522 -11.19 -17.16 -17.58
CA SER A 522 -10.99 -18.36 -18.41
C SER A 522 -9.59 -18.47 -19.00
N ALA A 523 -8.88 -17.38 -19.18
CA ALA A 523 -7.51 -17.33 -19.68
C ALA A 523 -6.45 -17.36 -18.56
N SER A 524 -6.87 -17.42 -17.29
CA SER A 524 -5.98 -17.43 -16.13
C SER A 524 -5.50 -18.82 -15.80
N THR A 525 -4.39 -18.92 -15.06
CA THR A 525 -3.92 -20.21 -14.51
C THR A 525 -4.80 -20.72 -13.36
N TYR A 526 -5.67 -19.89 -12.83
CA TYR A 526 -6.73 -20.33 -11.92
C TYR A 526 -7.73 -21.23 -12.63
N ALA A 527 -8.12 -20.88 -13.84
CA ALA A 527 -9.11 -21.64 -14.63
C ALA A 527 -8.56 -23.00 -15.07
N THR A 528 -7.28 -23.09 -15.39
CA THR A 528 -6.61 -24.35 -15.76
C THR A 528 -6.26 -25.22 -14.56
N GLY A 529 -6.27 -24.65 -13.36
CA GLY A 529 -5.81 -25.28 -12.13
C GLY A 529 -4.31 -25.25 -11.91
N ALA A 530 -3.52 -24.77 -12.88
CA ALA A 530 -2.06 -24.73 -12.79
C ALA A 530 -1.55 -23.87 -11.62
N TYR A 531 -2.26 -22.80 -11.28
CA TYR A 531 -1.93 -21.97 -10.12
C TYR A 531 -1.77 -22.79 -8.84
N PHE A 532 -2.60 -23.81 -8.65
CA PHE A 532 -2.65 -24.60 -7.41
C PHE A 532 -1.54 -25.64 -7.32
N ASP A 533 -0.76 -25.86 -8.37
CA ASP A 533 0.28 -26.90 -8.40
C ASP A 533 1.29 -26.75 -7.26
N LYS A 534 1.73 -25.53 -6.98
CA LYS A 534 2.70 -25.25 -5.89
C LYS A 534 2.18 -25.66 -4.50
N TYR A 535 0.86 -25.59 -4.30
CA TYR A 535 0.22 -25.97 -3.03
C TYR A 535 -0.10 -27.46 -2.95
N LEU A 536 -0.22 -28.12 -4.09
CA LEU A 536 -0.52 -29.55 -4.16
C LEU A 536 0.74 -30.42 -4.23
N GLN A 537 1.84 -29.90 -4.77
CA GLN A 537 3.09 -30.64 -4.95
C GLN A 537 4.01 -30.58 -3.72
N SER A 538 3.79 -29.66 -2.80
CA SER A 538 4.60 -29.46 -1.60
C SER A 538 3.77 -29.60 -0.35
N ASP A 539 4.39 -30.07 0.71
CA ASP A 539 3.78 -30.12 2.04
C ASP A 539 4.12 -28.83 2.81
N TRP A 540 3.12 -28.02 3.03
CA TRP A 540 3.24 -26.74 3.70
C TRP A 540 3.03 -26.89 5.21
N GLN A 541 4.05 -27.42 5.88
CA GLN A 541 4.06 -27.66 7.33
C GLN A 541 5.05 -26.73 8.03
N PRO A 542 4.86 -26.48 9.33
CA PRO A 542 5.84 -25.70 10.10
C PRO A 542 7.23 -26.35 10.03
N ARG A 543 8.24 -25.53 9.78
CA ARG A 543 9.65 -25.95 9.77
C ARG A 543 10.26 -26.01 11.16
N THR A 544 9.63 -25.33 12.12
CA THR A 544 10.11 -25.22 13.51
C THR A 544 9.01 -25.65 14.48
N ALA A 545 9.43 -26.24 15.61
CA ALA A 545 8.51 -26.65 16.68
C ALA A 545 7.79 -25.44 17.29
N ARG A 546 8.47 -24.32 17.41
CA ARG A 546 7.91 -23.09 17.98
C ARG A 546 6.70 -22.60 17.19
N ILE A 547 6.79 -22.61 15.86
CA ILE A 547 5.70 -22.14 14.99
C ILE A 547 4.56 -23.16 14.91
N ALA A 548 4.87 -24.45 14.92
CA ALA A 548 3.84 -25.48 15.03
C ALA A 548 2.99 -25.25 16.30
N ALA A 549 3.64 -25.02 17.44
CA ALA A 549 2.96 -24.71 18.69
C ALA A 549 2.16 -23.41 18.63
N LEU A 550 2.71 -22.38 17.98
CA LEU A 550 2.07 -21.05 17.88
C LEU A 550 0.72 -21.14 17.16
N PHE A 551 0.64 -21.84 16.03
CA PHE A 551 -0.61 -22.03 15.29
C PHE A 551 -1.59 -22.93 16.06
N ALA A 552 -1.10 -23.99 16.69
CA ALA A 552 -1.93 -24.87 17.50
C ALA A 552 -2.54 -24.14 18.68
N ASP A 553 -1.75 -23.36 19.42
CA ASP A 553 -2.20 -22.57 20.57
C ASP A 553 -3.18 -21.47 20.18
N ALA A 554 -3.03 -20.92 18.98
CA ALA A 554 -3.96 -19.94 18.42
C ALA A 554 -5.27 -20.57 17.90
N GLY A 555 -5.35 -21.90 17.85
CA GLY A 555 -6.53 -22.60 17.34
C GLY A 555 -6.69 -22.51 15.81
N ILE A 556 -5.61 -22.24 15.09
CA ILE A 556 -5.60 -22.11 13.64
C ILE A 556 -5.06 -23.38 13.00
N SER A 557 -5.93 -24.07 12.27
CA SER A 557 -5.54 -25.24 11.46
C SER A 557 -4.99 -24.79 10.12
N LEU A 558 -3.82 -25.32 9.74
CA LEU A 558 -3.23 -25.06 8.45
C LEU A 558 -4.02 -25.80 7.35
N PRO A 559 -4.32 -25.17 6.22
CA PRO A 559 -4.94 -25.86 5.08
C PRO A 559 -4.10 -27.05 4.67
N CYS A 560 -4.75 -28.22 4.52
CA CYS A 560 -4.12 -29.46 4.10
C CYS A 560 -4.26 -29.70 2.60
N HIS A 561 -3.63 -30.75 2.10
CA HIS A 561 -3.69 -31.12 0.69
C HIS A 561 -5.13 -31.27 0.18
N ASN A 562 -6.00 -31.93 0.97
CA ASN A 562 -7.41 -32.09 0.59
C ASN A 562 -8.18 -30.76 0.53
N ASP A 563 -7.85 -29.81 1.41
CA ASP A 563 -8.44 -28.48 1.36
C ASP A 563 -8.10 -27.78 0.04
N TRP A 564 -6.85 -27.86 -0.39
CA TRP A 564 -6.41 -27.28 -1.66
C TRP A 564 -7.01 -27.98 -2.88
N LEU A 565 -7.17 -29.30 -2.85
CA LEU A 565 -7.85 -30.04 -3.92
C LEU A 565 -9.29 -29.57 -4.06
N ALA A 566 -10.03 -29.46 -2.95
CA ALA A 566 -11.41 -29.00 -2.95
C ALA A 566 -11.53 -27.55 -3.47
N LEU A 567 -10.61 -26.69 -3.05
CA LEU A 567 -10.58 -25.30 -3.52
C LEU A 567 -10.29 -25.22 -5.01
N ARG A 568 -9.31 -25.95 -5.49
CA ARG A 568 -8.98 -26.03 -6.92
C ARG A 568 -10.18 -26.43 -7.76
N GLU A 569 -10.86 -27.51 -7.38
CA GLU A 569 -12.06 -27.99 -8.08
C GLU A 569 -13.17 -26.93 -8.09
N SER A 570 -13.40 -26.28 -6.97
CA SER A 570 -14.42 -25.25 -6.83
C SER A 570 -14.09 -24.00 -7.66
N VAL A 571 -12.83 -23.57 -7.68
CA VAL A 571 -12.38 -22.44 -8.49
C VAL A 571 -12.46 -22.75 -9.98
N MET A 572 -12.05 -23.94 -10.40
CA MET A 572 -12.15 -24.35 -11.80
C MET A 572 -13.62 -24.45 -12.26
N ALA A 573 -14.54 -24.79 -11.38
CA ALA A 573 -15.96 -24.92 -11.70
C ALA A 573 -16.70 -23.57 -11.69
N SER A 574 -16.44 -22.70 -10.71
CA SER A 574 -17.22 -21.49 -10.43
C SER A 574 -16.42 -20.19 -10.55
N GLY A 575 -15.10 -20.27 -10.57
CA GLY A 575 -14.20 -19.14 -10.76
C GLY A 575 -13.87 -18.35 -9.49
N LEU A 576 -13.24 -17.21 -9.71
CA LEU A 576 -12.96 -16.19 -8.70
C LEU A 576 -13.65 -14.89 -9.11
N TYR A 577 -14.17 -14.16 -8.16
CA TYR A 577 -14.77 -12.84 -8.39
C TYR A 577 -13.69 -11.77 -8.59
N ASN A 578 -12.63 -11.82 -7.78
CA ASN A 578 -11.55 -10.83 -7.76
C ASN A 578 -10.34 -11.32 -8.58
N GLN A 579 -9.87 -10.50 -9.50
CA GLN A 579 -8.67 -10.78 -10.29
C GLN A 579 -7.43 -10.85 -9.39
N ASN A 580 -7.32 -9.94 -8.44
CA ASN A 580 -6.22 -9.84 -7.48
C ASN A 580 -6.77 -9.70 -6.06
N LEU A 581 -6.02 -10.21 -5.09
CA LEU A 581 -6.50 -10.33 -3.70
C LEU A 581 -5.59 -9.66 -2.67
N GLN A 582 -4.28 -9.80 -2.79
CA GLN A 582 -3.32 -9.36 -1.77
C GLN A 582 -2.29 -8.40 -2.33
N ALA A 583 -2.03 -7.34 -1.57
CA ALA A 583 -0.93 -6.41 -1.78
C ALA A 583 -0.52 -5.85 -0.42
N ILE A 584 0.78 -5.73 -0.17
CA ILE A 584 1.28 -5.35 1.15
C ILE A 584 1.79 -3.90 1.10
N PRO A 585 0.95 -2.93 1.52
CA PRO A 585 1.28 -1.52 1.50
C PRO A 585 2.15 -1.12 2.70
N PRO A 586 2.67 0.12 2.73
CA PRO A 586 3.47 0.59 3.86
C PRO A 586 2.70 0.75 5.18
N THR A 587 1.40 0.97 5.15
CA THR A 587 0.50 1.19 6.31
C THR A 587 0.93 2.33 7.25
N GLY A 588 1.51 3.40 6.70
CA GLY A 588 2.14 4.44 7.52
C GLY A 588 1.22 5.17 8.49
N SER A 589 -0.01 5.49 8.09
CA SER A 589 -0.98 6.20 8.94
C SER A 589 -1.84 5.25 9.77
N ILE A 590 -2.39 4.21 9.15
CA ILE A 590 -3.33 3.30 9.82
C ILE A 590 -2.68 2.46 10.92
N SER A 591 -1.38 2.20 10.83
CA SER A 591 -0.66 1.45 11.86
C SER A 591 -0.62 2.20 13.20
N TYR A 592 -0.53 3.53 13.18
CA TYR A 592 -0.55 4.33 14.41
C TYR A 592 -1.91 4.29 15.11
N ILE A 593 -3.00 4.31 14.36
CA ILE A 593 -4.35 4.20 14.93
C ILE A 593 -4.56 2.83 15.55
N ASN A 594 -3.99 1.80 14.96
CA ASN A 594 -4.15 0.41 15.40
C ASN A 594 -3.13 -0.04 16.44
N HIS A 595 -2.21 0.83 16.84
CA HIS A 595 -1.07 0.46 17.67
C HIS A 595 -0.37 -0.78 17.13
N ALA A 596 0.12 -0.66 15.90
CA ALA A 596 0.77 -1.72 15.15
C ALA A 596 2.12 -1.25 14.60
N THR A 597 3.05 -2.15 14.45
CA THR A 597 4.24 -1.87 13.62
C THR A 597 3.81 -1.79 12.16
N SER A 598 4.47 -0.90 11.40
CA SER A 598 4.06 -0.65 10.02
C SER A 598 4.38 -1.85 9.12
N SER A 599 3.39 -2.27 8.33
CA SER A 599 3.54 -3.32 7.32
C SER A 599 4.18 -4.59 7.90
N ILE A 600 5.13 -5.18 7.16
CA ILE A 600 5.87 -6.36 7.60
C ILE A 600 7.37 -6.10 7.76
N HIS A 601 7.80 -4.84 7.66
CA HIS A 601 9.18 -4.46 7.93
C HIS A 601 9.42 -4.28 9.45
N PRO A 602 10.69 -4.28 9.89
CA PRO A 602 11.00 -3.99 11.29
C PRO A 602 10.68 -2.55 11.66
N ILE A 603 10.59 -2.29 12.95
CA ILE A 603 10.51 -0.92 13.47
C ILE A 603 11.72 -0.10 13.01
N VAL A 604 11.53 1.21 12.86
CA VAL A 604 12.62 2.15 12.57
C VAL A 604 13.26 2.71 13.84
N SER A 605 12.53 2.69 14.94
CA SER A 605 12.99 3.10 16.27
C SER A 605 12.09 2.47 17.34
N ARG A 606 12.65 2.17 18.52
CA ARG A 606 11.89 1.66 19.67
C ARG A 606 10.82 2.65 20.13
N ILE A 607 11.18 3.91 20.22
CA ILE A 607 10.26 5.02 20.48
C ILE A 607 10.43 6.00 19.32
N GLU A 608 9.44 6.08 18.45
CA GLU A 608 9.44 7.06 17.38
C GLU A 608 9.16 8.45 17.92
N ILE A 609 9.89 9.44 17.43
CA ILE A 609 9.64 10.84 17.71
C ILE A 609 9.08 11.48 16.45
N ARG A 610 7.81 11.86 16.51
CA ARG A 610 7.12 12.45 15.37
C ARG A 610 6.82 13.92 15.61
N LYS A 611 6.94 14.68 14.54
CA LYS A 611 6.60 16.11 14.53
C LYS A 611 5.18 16.23 13.96
N GLU A 612 4.21 16.48 14.83
CA GLU A 612 2.79 16.53 14.46
C GLU A 612 2.28 17.97 14.49
N GLY A 613 2.31 18.65 13.34
CA GLY A 613 1.74 19.98 13.15
C GLY A 613 2.16 21.00 14.22
N LYS A 614 1.19 21.71 14.78
CA LYS A 614 1.39 22.69 15.85
C LYS A 614 1.66 22.06 17.22
N THR A 615 1.43 20.77 17.38
CA THR A 615 1.54 20.04 18.65
C THR A 615 3.00 19.83 19.06
N GLY A 616 3.93 19.85 18.10
CA GLY A 616 5.34 19.61 18.36
C GLY A 616 5.70 18.12 18.35
N ARG A 617 6.61 17.73 19.25
CA ARG A 617 7.10 16.33 19.29
C ARG A 617 6.11 15.42 20.01
N VAL A 618 5.78 14.29 19.36
CA VAL A 618 4.98 13.22 19.90
C VAL A 618 5.80 11.94 19.93
N TYR A 619 5.84 11.30 21.08
CA TYR A 619 6.58 10.06 21.30
C TYR A 619 5.63 8.88 21.11
N TYR A 620 6.07 7.90 20.30
CA TYR A 620 5.29 6.72 19.99
C TYR A 620 6.12 5.46 20.25
N PRO A 621 5.79 4.70 21.31
CA PRO A 621 6.50 3.46 21.64
C PRO A 621 6.05 2.33 20.70
N ALA A 622 6.96 1.41 20.39
CA ALA A 622 6.64 0.24 19.61
C ALA A 622 5.57 -0.63 20.31
N PRO A 623 4.66 -1.24 19.54
CA PRO A 623 3.62 -2.10 20.10
C PRO A 623 4.21 -3.28 20.90
N PHE A 624 3.58 -3.62 22.02
CA PHE A 624 3.93 -4.75 22.88
C PHE A 624 5.34 -4.67 23.51
N MET A 625 6.05 -3.56 23.34
CA MET A 625 7.36 -3.37 23.94
C MET A 625 7.22 -3.14 25.45
N THR A 626 8.09 -3.82 26.21
CA THR A 626 8.25 -3.68 27.66
C THR A 626 9.72 -3.52 27.99
N ASN A 627 10.03 -3.16 29.24
CA ASN A 627 11.43 -3.08 29.68
C ASN A 627 12.14 -4.45 29.70
N ASP A 628 11.38 -5.54 29.63
CA ASP A 628 11.91 -6.91 29.73
C ASP A 628 12.10 -7.58 28.36
N ASN A 629 11.66 -6.96 27.25
CA ASN A 629 11.77 -7.53 25.90
C ASN A 629 12.44 -6.60 24.87
N LEU A 630 13.18 -5.60 25.34
CA LEU A 630 13.80 -4.60 24.46
C LEU A 630 14.74 -5.20 23.39
N GLU A 631 15.38 -6.32 23.70
CA GLU A 631 16.31 -7.00 22.79
C GLU A 631 15.62 -7.53 21.52
N LEU A 632 14.31 -7.75 21.57
CA LEU A 632 13.50 -8.18 20.40
C LEU A 632 13.12 -7.01 19.48
N TYR A 633 13.38 -5.79 19.92
CA TYR A 633 13.05 -4.56 19.18
C TYR A 633 14.29 -3.91 18.58
N GLN A 634 15.06 -4.69 17.84
CA GLN A 634 16.10 -4.14 16.96
C GLN A 634 15.43 -3.39 15.82
N ASP A 635 15.96 -2.21 15.48
CA ASP A 635 15.44 -1.43 14.38
C ASP A 635 15.89 -1.97 13.01
N ALA A 636 15.25 -1.49 11.94
CA ALA A 636 15.51 -1.95 10.59
C ALA A 636 16.96 -1.74 10.14
N TYR A 637 17.59 -0.65 10.61
CA TYR A 637 19.00 -0.36 10.30
C TYR A 637 19.95 -1.35 10.97
N GLN A 638 19.65 -1.77 12.20
CA GLN A 638 20.43 -2.77 12.94
C GLN A 638 20.27 -4.17 12.36
N ILE A 639 19.05 -4.53 11.97
CA ILE A 639 18.71 -5.83 11.41
C ILE A 639 19.38 -6.01 10.03
N GLY A 640 19.36 -4.97 9.22
CA GLY A 640 19.98 -4.95 7.92
C GLY A 640 19.16 -5.50 6.77
N PRO A 641 19.55 -5.23 5.52
CA PRO A 641 18.73 -5.50 4.35
C PRO A 641 18.52 -6.99 4.06
N GLU A 642 19.49 -7.86 4.31
CA GLU A 642 19.36 -9.30 4.01
C GLU A 642 18.21 -9.97 4.77
N ALA A 643 18.14 -9.77 6.07
CA ALA A 643 17.10 -10.35 6.91
C ALA A 643 15.70 -9.82 6.54
N ILE A 644 15.62 -8.54 6.16
CA ILE A 644 14.37 -7.92 5.70
C ILE A 644 13.97 -8.51 4.36
N ILE A 645 14.89 -8.63 3.41
CA ILE A 645 14.63 -9.26 2.11
C ILE A 645 14.18 -10.71 2.28
N ASP A 646 14.84 -11.48 3.14
CA ASP A 646 14.47 -12.87 3.43
C ASP A 646 13.02 -12.98 3.95
N THR A 647 12.63 -12.07 4.82
CA THR A 647 11.26 -12.01 5.37
C THR A 647 10.25 -11.70 4.28
N TYR A 648 10.50 -10.69 3.47
CA TYR A 648 9.64 -10.34 2.33
C TYR A 648 9.60 -11.45 1.27
N ALA A 649 10.68 -12.18 1.07
CA ALA A 649 10.71 -13.31 0.15
C ALA A 649 9.76 -14.44 0.59
N GLU A 650 9.67 -14.71 1.89
CA GLU A 650 8.70 -15.69 2.41
C GLU A 650 7.25 -15.28 2.13
N ALA A 651 6.91 -14.01 2.30
CA ALA A 651 5.58 -13.48 1.99
C ALA A 651 5.31 -13.46 0.47
N THR A 652 6.30 -13.12 -0.32
CA THR A 652 6.20 -13.05 -1.79
C THR A 652 5.78 -14.37 -2.42
N ARG A 653 6.09 -15.49 -1.79
CA ARG A 653 5.68 -16.83 -2.26
C ARG A 653 4.16 -16.95 -2.38
N HIS A 654 3.40 -16.17 -1.63
CA HIS A 654 1.95 -16.30 -1.49
C HIS A 654 1.17 -15.08 -1.96
N VAL A 655 1.74 -13.88 -1.81
CA VAL A 655 1.10 -12.62 -2.20
C VAL A 655 1.07 -12.51 -3.72
N ASP A 656 -0.11 -12.36 -4.29
CA ASP A 656 -0.29 -12.31 -5.75
C ASP A 656 0.17 -11.00 -6.39
N GLN A 657 0.12 -9.89 -5.67
CA GLN A 657 0.68 -8.61 -6.12
C GLN A 657 2.05 -8.36 -5.48
N GLY A 658 2.37 -7.11 -5.19
CA GLY A 658 3.67 -6.71 -4.64
C GLY A 658 3.65 -6.43 -3.15
N LEU A 659 4.84 -6.10 -2.66
CA LEU A 659 5.09 -5.73 -1.28
C LEU A 659 5.98 -4.50 -1.28
N SER A 660 5.61 -3.49 -0.50
CA SER A 660 6.38 -2.25 -0.36
C SER A 660 7.62 -2.51 0.50
N LEU A 661 8.68 -2.98 -0.14
CA LEU A 661 9.92 -3.34 0.52
C LEU A 661 10.89 -2.15 0.54
N THR A 662 11.04 -1.51 1.68
CA THR A 662 12.06 -0.49 1.92
C THR A 662 13.35 -1.15 2.38
N LEU A 663 14.47 -0.75 1.81
CA LEU A 663 15.79 -1.16 2.25
C LEU A 663 16.41 -0.07 3.14
N PHE A 664 16.85 -0.47 4.33
CA PHE A 664 17.39 0.44 5.34
C PHE A 664 18.90 0.20 5.46
N PHE A 665 19.67 1.26 5.28
CA PHE A 665 21.12 1.23 5.36
C PHE A 665 21.63 2.25 6.37
N ARG A 666 22.76 1.92 7.01
CA ARG A 666 23.49 2.88 7.85
C ARG A 666 24.23 3.89 6.96
N ASP A 667 24.69 4.97 7.56
CA ASP A 667 25.40 6.06 6.88
C ASP A 667 26.75 5.68 6.26
N ASP A 668 27.33 4.53 6.65
CA ASP A 668 28.56 3.98 6.10
C ASP A 668 28.35 3.13 4.83
N VAL A 669 27.13 3.06 4.32
CA VAL A 669 26.79 2.29 3.13
C VAL A 669 27.48 2.82 1.88
N THR A 670 27.93 1.91 1.02
CA THR A 670 28.49 2.23 -0.29
C THR A 670 27.50 1.90 -1.41
N THR A 671 27.71 2.46 -2.60
CA THR A 671 26.92 2.11 -3.79
C THR A 671 27.04 0.62 -4.12
N ARG A 672 28.17 0.00 -3.81
CA ARG A 672 28.35 -1.44 -3.96
C ARG A 672 27.43 -2.24 -3.03
N ASP A 673 27.24 -1.79 -1.81
CA ASP A 673 26.32 -2.43 -0.85
C ASP A 673 24.87 -2.34 -1.33
N ILE A 674 24.47 -1.20 -1.92
CA ILE A 674 23.16 -1.02 -2.52
C ILE A 674 22.96 -1.97 -3.70
N ASN A 675 23.93 -2.08 -4.61
CA ASN A 675 23.88 -3.02 -5.73
C ASN A 675 23.79 -4.47 -5.26
N LYS A 676 24.55 -4.85 -4.22
CA LYS A 676 24.46 -6.19 -3.64
C LYS A 676 23.08 -6.49 -3.12
N ALA A 677 22.42 -5.55 -2.46
CA ALA A 677 21.06 -5.71 -1.95
C ALA A 677 20.05 -5.85 -3.10
N GLN A 678 20.18 -5.06 -4.16
CA GLN A 678 19.34 -5.17 -5.36
C GLN A 678 19.46 -6.56 -6.00
N ILE A 679 20.67 -7.07 -6.17
CA ILE A 679 20.93 -8.40 -6.75
C ILE A 679 20.42 -9.50 -5.82
N TYR A 680 20.64 -9.36 -4.52
CA TYR A 680 20.14 -10.32 -3.53
C TYR A 680 18.61 -10.42 -3.57
N ALA A 681 17.91 -9.28 -3.62
CA ALA A 681 16.45 -9.23 -3.76
C ALA A 681 16.00 -9.91 -5.06
N TRP A 682 16.67 -9.63 -6.18
CA TRP A 682 16.37 -10.28 -7.45
C TRP A 682 16.53 -11.80 -7.38
N LYS A 683 17.61 -12.29 -6.79
CA LYS A 683 17.87 -13.74 -6.63
C LYS A 683 16.85 -14.41 -5.71
N LYS A 684 16.31 -13.69 -4.74
CA LYS A 684 15.30 -14.19 -3.83
C LYS A 684 13.87 -14.17 -4.41
N GLY A 685 13.70 -13.69 -5.62
CA GLY A 685 12.38 -13.64 -6.28
C GLY A 685 11.51 -12.47 -5.84
N ILE A 686 12.09 -11.46 -5.22
CA ILE A 686 11.39 -10.23 -4.85
C ILE A 686 10.82 -9.58 -6.12
N LYS A 687 9.60 -9.07 -6.02
CA LYS A 687 8.90 -8.46 -7.15
C LYS A 687 9.20 -6.97 -7.29
N THR A 688 9.23 -6.23 -6.18
CA THR A 688 9.43 -4.78 -6.17
C THR A 688 10.31 -4.35 -5.00
N LEU A 689 11.04 -3.25 -5.21
CA LEU A 689 11.72 -2.49 -4.15
C LEU A 689 11.12 -1.09 -4.10
N TYR A 690 10.90 -0.62 -2.88
CA TYR A 690 10.37 0.70 -2.58
C TYR A 690 11.52 1.70 -2.31
N TYR A 691 11.52 2.41 -1.20
CA TYR A 691 12.59 3.36 -0.85
C TYR A 691 13.91 2.67 -0.49
N ILE A 692 14.99 3.37 -0.81
CA ILE A 692 16.27 3.22 -0.11
C ILE A 692 16.33 4.30 0.97
N ARG A 693 16.46 3.91 2.23
CA ARG A 693 16.59 4.83 3.36
C ARG A 693 17.95 4.73 3.99
N LEU A 694 18.60 5.88 4.17
CA LEU A 694 19.89 6.00 4.84
C LEU A 694 19.67 6.61 6.23
N ARG A 695 20.31 6.00 7.24
CA ARG A 695 20.33 6.58 8.56
C ARG A 695 21.42 7.64 8.62
N GLN A 696 21.03 8.91 8.70
CA GLN A 696 21.95 10.00 8.94
C GLN A 696 22.05 10.27 10.44
N MET A 697 23.23 10.08 11.01
CA MET A 697 23.50 10.25 12.46
C MET A 697 23.11 11.65 12.97
N ALA A 698 23.25 12.68 12.13
CA ALA A 698 22.90 14.06 12.47
C ALA A 698 21.39 14.31 12.60
N LEU A 699 20.55 13.36 12.16
CA LEU A 699 19.10 13.49 12.14
C LEU A 699 18.39 12.51 13.08
N GLN A 700 19.11 11.84 13.98
CA GLN A 700 18.50 11.00 15.01
C GLN A 700 17.52 11.82 15.84
N GLY A 701 16.26 11.43 15.80
CA GLY A 701 15.17 12.12 16.51
C GLY A 701 14.45 13.21 15.71
N THR A 702 14.82 13.41 14.43
CA THR A 702 14.11 14.31 13.51
C THR A 702 13.60 13.59 12.26
N GLU A 703 13.57 12.27 12.28
CA GLU A 703 13.12 11.48 11.13
C GLU A 703 11.70 11.85 10.76
N ILE A 704 11.63 12.65 9.73
CA ILE A 704 10.42 13.00 9.02
C ILE A 704 10.27 11.96 7.93
N GLN A 705 9.32 11.13 8.11
CA GLN A 705 8.40 10.88 7.12
C GLN A 705 8.37 9.69 6.35
N GLY A 706 7.33 8.98 6.49
CA GLY A 706 6.71 8.17 5.49
C GLY A 706 6.52 8.91 4.16
N CYS A 707 6.45 8.19 3.05
CA CYS A 707 5.92 8.65 1.77
C CYS A 707 4.73 9.59 1.98
N VAL A 708 4.71 10.73 1.30
CA VAL A 708 3.58 11.67 1.33
C VAL A 708 2.28 10.95 0.97
N SER A 709 2.31 9.98 0.04
CA SER A 709 1.16 9.15 -0.30
C SER A 709 0.74 8.17 0.81
N CYS A 710 1.66 7.81 1.72
CA CYS A 710 1.38 6.90 2.84
C CYS A 710 1.03 7.63 4.14
N ALA A 711 1.48 8.86 4.30
CA ALA A 711 1.05 9.78 5.36
C ALA A 711 -0.34 10.36 5.05
N LEU A 712 -0.79 10.13 3.88
CA LEU A 712 -2.11 10.43 3.37
C LEU A 712 -2.94 9.14 3.41
#